data_b9721bd19ed76220061f9c1103745576
#
_entry.id   b9721bd19ed76220061f9c1103745576
#
_cell.length_a   1.000
_cell.length_b   1.000
_cell.length_c   1.000
_cell.angle_alpha   90.00
_cell.angle_beta   90.00
_cell.angle_gamma   90.00
#
_symmetry.space_group_name_H-M   'P 1'
#
loop_
_entity.id
_entity.type
_entity.pdbx_description
1 polymer ?
#
loop_
_entity_poly.entity_id
_entity_poly.type
_entity_poly.pdbx_seq_one_letter_code
_entity_poly.pdbx_strand_id
1 'polypeptide(L)'
;LVSLKLSLTSIDLLAILRELKSNLISTRIENVYNLDDWGFLFRLHGPGGNLDLLLELGRRLNITTFKYPLPPSPSPHAMNIRRLLSSAIIKSIEQVDLDRIACLTVEKSGRVLNVYLELLGEGNVIITDESGKILYALRQKTMRDRSVRTGVMYRPPPARGESIYSSPKIDEIRSEKVNIVRSLTKYYNLPPEFVEECLVRSSVDPNLPSSEISEPLLNTFLSTARSTIEEIKTSPLKPHIVVKDQKRISVQPVEFVSLPFERVPFDSFNAAVDEYFAPLVSAKEGERRRHPQEQEIAALEGVLIRQKASMKELEERKQRDREIGETIISNLDKVQKLIDHVVDMRRKGVDWEEIKRTAPMNILKIDKSKGLLTAVLNGSEVVLDFKCSATENANRYFSSSKEASKKLKGLVSAIEETEKKIQDLKEGLLRVSQPVVLKSMKKEWYERFRWTFSSQGFLIIGGKDATQNEVLVKKHMEPNDIFAHSDIPGGSVVIVKSRGEEVPNETKEEAVAFAVVYSRAWRAGLGAADGYWVRAEQVTKTPPSGEYLGKGAFMIYGERNYVRNVPLTIFLGVQIADGAFRIIVGGEHFVRNASKSYVRLVPGDLSGSALVKRIKQLLVQRADSSLSQLINAIPESEILAQLPPGGSMPT
;
A
#
# COMPACT_ATOMS: atom_id res chain seq x y z
N LEU A 1 -16.43 -24.94 -13.75
CA LEU A 1 -16.38 -23.89 -12.71
C LEU A 1 -15.37 -22.83 -13.14
N VAL A 2 -15.83 -21.68 -13.61
CA VAL A 2 -14.96 -20.55 -13.96
C VAL A 2 -14.38 -20.01 -12.64
N SER A 3 -13.08 -20.21 -12.42
CA SER A 3 -12.38 -19.72 -11.25
C SER A 3 -11.98 -18.25 -11.43
N LEU A 4 -11.86 -17.51 -10.32
CA LEU A 4 -11.36 -16.14 -10.31
C LEU A 4 -9.95 -16.09 -10.89
N LYS A 5 -9.72 -15.21 -11.87
CA LYS A 5 -8.40 -15.01 -12.47
C LYS A 5 -7.49 -14.23 -11.52
N LEU A 6 -6.45 -14.89 -11.03
CA LEU A 6 -5.54 -14.33 -10.02
C LEU A 6 -4.21 -13.81 -10.59
N SER A 7 -3.93 -14.07 -11.84
CA SER A 7 -2.70 -13.64 -12.53
C SER A 7 -2.90 -13.59 -14.03
N LEU A 8 -2.09 -12.80 -14.73
CA LEU A 8 -2.02 -12.81 -16.20
C LEU A 8 -1.52 -14.17 -16.67
N THR A 9 -2.12 -14.67 -17.73
CA THR A 9 -1.65 -15.85 -18.46
C THR A 9 -0.52 -15.46 -19.43
N SER A 10 0.09 -16.44 -20.11
CA SER A 10 1.05 -16.17 -21.18
C SER A 10 0.41 -15.43 -22.37
N ILE A 11 -0.84 -15.72 -22.67
CA ILE A 11 -1.64 -15.06 -23.72
C ILE A 11 -1.99 -13.61 -23.32
N ASP A 12 -2.35 -13.39 -22.06
CA ASP A 12 -2.56 -12.02 -21.56
C ASP A 12 -1.26 -11.20 -21.60
N LEU A 13 -0.12 -11.84 -21.26
CA LEU A 13 1.17 -11.17 -21.32
C LEU A 13 1.52 -10.75 -22.75
N LEU A 14 1.23 -11.61 -23.73
CA LEU A 14 1.40 -11.29 -25.15
C LEU A 14 0.61 -10.01 -25.53
N ALA A 15 -0.66 -9.97 -25.16
CA ALA A 15 -1.55 -8.85 -25.46
C ALA A 15 -1.08 -7.55 -24.79
N ILE A 16 -0.75 -7.60 -23.49
CA ILE A 16 -0.35 -6.42 -22.74
C ILE A 16 0.99 -5.87 -23.20
N LEU A 17 1.98 -6.73 -23.47
CA LEU A 17 3.29 -6.29 -23.98
C LEU A 17 3.19 -5.59 -25.33
N ARG A 18 2.26 -6.01 -26.18
CA ARG A 18 1.97 -5.32 -27.43
C ARG A 18 1.53 -3.87 -27.22
N GLU A 19 0.63 -3.62 -26.26
CA GLU A 19 0.20 -2.25 -25.91
C GLU A 19 1.31 -1.45 -25.21
N LEU A 20 2.07 -2.11 -24.34
CA LEU A 20 3.15 -1.46 -23.60
C LEU A 20 4.30 -0.99 -24.51
N LYS A 21 4.56 -1.65 -25.63
CA LYS A 21 5.61 -1.24 -26.59
C LYS A 21 5.51 0.24 -26.96
N SER A 22 4.35 0.71 -27.34
CA SER A 22 4.13 2.11 -27.78
C SER A 22 4.33 3.13 -26.65
N ASN A 23 4.10 2.74 -25.40
CA ASN A 23 4.17 3.62 -24.25
C ASN A 23 5.55 3.62 -23.57
N LEU A 24 6.28 2.51 -23.64
CA LEU A 24 7.52 2.31 -22.88
C LEU A 24 8.78 2.59 -23.69
N ILE A 25 8.79 2.34 -25.01
CA ILE A 25 9.97 2.58 -25.85
C ILE A 25 10.34 4.06 -25.81
N SER A 26 11.64 4.34 -25.66
CA SER A 26 12.24 5.66 -25.50
C SER A 26 11.93 6.36 -24.17
N THR A 27 11.24 5.72 -23.23
CA THR A 27 11.12 6.26 -21.88
C THR A 27 12.36 5.99 -21.05
N ARG A 28 12.64 6.87 -20.09
CA ARG A 28 13.74 6.78 -19.15
C ARG A 28 13.25 6.28 -17.79
N ILE A 29 13.95 5.34 -17.20
CA ILE A 29 13.69 4.89 -15.84
C ILE A 29 14.22 5.95 -14.87
N GLU A 30 13.32 6.69 -14.19
CA GLU A 30 13.71 7.69 -13.19
C GLU A 30 14.00 7.05 -11.85
N ASN A 31 13.08 6.16 -11.42
CA ASN A 31 13.17 5.56 -10.09
C ASN A 31 12.51 4.19 -10.05
N VAL A 32 12.86 3.39 -9.04
CA VAL A 32 12.24 2.09 -8.76
C VAL A 32 11.88 2.03 -7.29
N TYR A 33 10.65 1.69 -6.98
CA TYR A 33 10.14 1.54 -5.62
C TYR A 33 9.75 0.09 -5.39
N ASN A 34 10.11 -0.43 -4.24
CA ASN A 34 9.63 -1.72 -3.78
C ASN A 34 8.28 -1.52 -3.09
N LEU A 35 7.30 -2.30 -3.45
CA LEU A 35 5.98 -2.34 -2.84
C LEU A 35 5.93 -3.52 -1.88
N ASP A 36 6.53 -3.34 -0.69
CA ASP A 36 6.76 -4.40 0.29
C ASP A 36 7.40 -5.67 -0.37
N ASP A 37 6.86 -6.85 -0.13
CA ASP A 37 7.36 -8.12 -0.70
C ASP A 37 6.59 -8.59 -1.95
N TRP A 38 5.57 -7.82 -2.38
CA TRP A 38 4.68 -8.26 -3.46
C TRP A 38 4.99 -7.65 -4.83
N GLY A 39 5.78 -6.57 -4.92
CA GLY A 39 6.01 -5.96 -6.21
C GLY A 39 7.01 -4.82 -6.28
N PHE A 40 7.12 -4.26 -7.46
CA PHE A 40 7.93 -3.10 -7.78
C PHE A 40 7.14 -2.10 -8.63
N LEU A 41 7.36 -0.82 -8.38
CA LEU A 41 6.87 0.28 -9.21
C LEU A 41 8.08 0.96 -9.87
N PHE A 42 8.12 0.92 -11.20
CA PHE A 42 9.11 1.62 -12.00
C PHE A 42 8.51 2.95 -12.45
N ARG A 43 9.05 4.06 -11.95
CA ARG A 43 8.68 5.38 -12.42
C ARG A 43 9.48 5.72 -13.66
N LEU A 44 8.77 5.97 -14.73
CA LEU A 44 9.31 6.23 -16.06
C LEU A 44 8.99 7.65 -16.47
N HIS A 45 9.91 8.28 -17.20
CA HIS A 45 9.70 9.59 -17.82
C HIS A 45 9.80 9.47 -19.34
N GLY A 46 8.76 9.89 -20.04
CA GLY A 46 8.68 9.87 -21.48
C GLY A 46 8.15 11.17 -22.07
N PRO A 47 8.00 11.25 -23.40
CA PRO A 47 7.46 12.44 -24.09
C PRO A 47 6.07 12.84 -23.61
N GLY A 48 5.24 11.87 -23.22
CA GLY A 48 3.90 12.06 -22.66
C GLY A 48 3.84 12.38 -21.16
N GLY A 49 4.99 12.49 -20.48
CA GLY A 49 5.08 12.70 -19.04
C GLY A 49 5.48 11.45 -18.26
N ASN A 50 5.19 11.43 -16.96
CA ASN A 50 5.55 10.32 -16.08
C ASN A 50 4.53 9.19 -16.19
N LEU A 51 5.05 7.95 -16.24
CA LEU A 51 4.30 6.70 -16.22
C LEU A 51 4.79 5.85 -15.04
N ASP A 52 3.89 5.13 -14.42
CA ASP A 52 4.20 4.17 -13.36
C ASP A 52 3.96 2.75 -13.91
N LEU A 53 5.05 2.01 -14.21
CA LEU A 53 4.99 0.60 -14.62
C LEU A 53 5.02 -0.26 -13.36
N LEU A 54 3.93 -0.99 -13.13
CA LEU A 54 3.74 -1.87 -11.99
C LEU A 54 4.10 -3.31 -12.35
N LEU A 55 4.97 -3.90 -11.56
CA LEU A 55 5.24 -5.33 -11.53
C LEU A 55 4.70 -5.92 -10.23
N GLU A 56 3.62 -6.68 -10.28
CA GLU A 56 3.19 -7.55 -9.19
C GLU A 56 3.81 -8.93 -9.39
N LEU A 57 4.72 -9.29 -8.48
CA LEU A 57 5.53 -10.51 -8.59
C LEU A 57 4.66 -11.77 -8.73
N GLY A 58 4.97 -12.57 -9.75
CA GLY A 58 4.22 -13.79 -10.06
C GLY A 58 2.82 -13.59 -10.64
N ARG A 59 2.37 -12.34 -10.82
CA ARG A 59 0.98 -12.07 -11.20
C ARG A 59 0.81 -11.23 -12.45
N ARG A 60 1.32 -9.99 -12.49
CA ARG A 60 1.06 -9.06 -13.60
C ARG A 60 2.16 -8.03 -13.83
N LEU A 61 2.14 -7.48 -15.02
CA LEU A 61 2.93 -6.34 -15.46
C LEU A 61 2.01 -5.41 -16.25
N ASN A 62 1.86 -4.14 -15.83
CA ASN A 62 1.04 -3.16 -16.54
C ASN A 62 1.41 -1.73 -16.15
N ILE A 63 1.08 -0.74 -16.99
CA ILE A 63 1.09 0.67 -16.58
C ILE A 63 -0.12 0.91 -15.68
N THR A 64 0.12 1.45 -14.48
CA THR A 64 -0.94 1.71 -13.52
C THR A 64 -1.28 3.19 -13.39
N THR A 65 -2.58 3.46 -13.29
CA THR A 65 -3.12 4.77 -12.92
C THR A 65 -3.44 4.86 -11.42
N PHE A 66 -3.42 3.73 -10.74
CA PHE A 66 -3.63 3.67 -9.30
C PHE A 66 -2.38 4.08 -8.53
N LYS A 67 -2.59 4.72 -7.39
CA LYS A 67 -1.51 5.16 -6.48
C LYS A 67 -1.35 4.18 -5.34
N TYR A 68 -0.19 3.57 -5.29
CA TYR A 68 0.20 2.64 -4.23
C TYR A 68 1.02 3.37 -3.17
N PRO A 69 0.84 3.03 -1.88
CA PRO A 69 1.69 3.56 -0.81
C PRO A 69 3.16 3.22 -1.09
N LEU A 70 4.02 4.22 -1.13
CA LEU A 70 5.45 4.02 -1.30
C LEU A 70 6.13 3.94 0.08
N PRO A 71 7.12 3.07 0.27
CA PRO A 71 7.84 2.99 1.52
C PRO A 71 8.62 4.29 1.78
N PRO A 72 8.76 4.73 3.04
CA PRO A 72 9.46 5.96 3.39
C PRO A 72 10.96 5.92 3.06
N SER A 73 11.54 4.72 3.01
CA SER A 73 12.93 4.48 2.61
C SER A 73 13.00 3.33 1.60
N PRO A 74 13.94 3.39 0.64
CA PRO A 74 14.10 2.32 -0.34
C PRO A 74 14.67 1.05 0.30
N SER A 75 14.13 -0.12 -0.11
CA SER A 75 14.68 -1.41 0.28
C SER A 75 16.07 -1.66 -0.36
N PRO A 76 16.89 -2.58 0.18
CA PRO A 76 18.14 -3.00 -0.45
C PRO A 76 17.95 -3.49 -1.89
N HIS A 77 16.83 -4.16 -2.18
CA HIS A 77 16.48 -4.62 -3.53
C HIS A 77 16.22 -3.44 -4.47
N ALA A 78 15.42 -2.45 -4.04
CA ALA A 78 15.17 -1.24 -4.82
C ALA A 78 16.47 -0.47 -5.07
N MET A 79 17.35 -0.36 -4.09
CA MET A 79 18.66 0.30 -4.23
C MET A 79 19.56 -0.39 -5.26
N ASN A 80 19.63 -1.72 -5.24
CA ASN A 80 20.41 -2.50 -6.23
C ASN A 80 19.87 -2.32 -7.66
N ILE A 81 18.54 -2.38 -7.83
CA ILE A 81 17.91 -2.16 -9.13
C ILE A 81 18.14 -0.72 -9.61
N ARG A 82 17.98 0.29 -8.74
CA ARG A 82 18.26 1.71 -9.06
C ARG A 82 19.68 1.92 -9.53
N ARG A 83 20.66 1.34 -8.85
CA ARG A 83 22.08 1.44 -9.23
C ARG A 83 22.31 1.01 -10.67
N LEU A 84 21.67 -0.05 -11.12
CA LEU A 84 21.78 -0.56 -12.47
C LEU A 84 20.92 0.20 -13.48
N LEU A 85 19.68 0.54 -13.14
CA LEU A 85 18.66 0.97 -14.11
C LEU A 85 18.33 2.49 -14.07
N SER A 86 18.67 3.25 -13.01
CA SER A 86 18.35 4.70 -13.00
C SER A 86 19.00 5.40 -14.18
N SER A 87 18.21 6.24 -14.86
CA SER A 87 18.54 6.96 -16.10
C SER A 87 18.70 6.08 -17.35
N ALA A 88 18.45 4.76 -17.25
CA ALA A 88 18.43 3.89 -18.42
C ALA A 88 17.21 4.18 -19.31
N ILE A 89 17.39 4.06 -20.62
CA ILE A 89 16.34 4.26 -21.63
C ILE A 89 15.86 2.88 -22.11
N ILE A 90 14.56 2.67 -22.12
CA ILE A 90 13.95 1.42 -22.62
C ILE A 90 14.01 1.40 -24.13
N LYS A 91 14.62 0.36 -24.71
CA LYS A 91 14.78 0.17 -26.16
C LYS A 91 13.77 -0.83 -26.73
N SER A 92 13.51 -1.91 -26.01
CA SER A 92 12.50 -2.89 -26.39
C SER A 92 11.85 -3.53 -25.17
N ILE A 93 10.69 -4.11 -25.39
CA ILE A 93 10.00 -5.00 -24.46
C ILE A 93 9.40 -6.16 -25.25
N GLU A 94 9.71 -7.38 -24.85
CA GLU A 94 9.32 -8.59 -25.55
C GLU A 94 8.97 -9.73 -24.61
N GLN A 95 8.15 -10.66 -25.07
CA GLN A 95 7.84 -11.90 -24.34
C GLN A 95 8.86 -12.98 -24.73
N VAL A 96 9.31 -13.76 -23.75
CA VAL A 96 10.22 -14.88 -23.96
C VAL A 96 9.41 -16.16 -24.16
N ASP A 97 9.56 -16.81 -25.30
CA ASP A 97 9.05 -18.15 -25.63
C ASP A 97 7.54 -18.38 -25.35
N LEU A 98 6.71 -17.37 -25.53
CA LEU A 98 5.28 -17.41 -25.20
C LEU A 98 5.01 -17.85 -23.75
N ASP A 99 6.00 -17.71 -22.86
CA ASP A 99 5.87 -17.96 -21.42
C ASP A 99 5.56 -16.67 -20.66
N ARG A 100 5.34 -16.76 -19.38
CA ARG A 100 5.04 -15.62 -18.49
C ARG A 100 6.32 -14.88 -18.08
N ILE A 101 7.13 -14.52 -19.07
CA ILE A 101 8.40 -13.79 -18.89
C ILE A 101 8.43 -12.62 -19.86
N ALA A 102 8.58 -11.40 -19.34
CA ALA A 102 8.87 -10.22 -20.12
C ALA A 102 10.35 -9.86 -20.04
N CYS A 103 10.96 -9.51 -21.17
CA CYS A 103 12.32 -9.00 -21.25
C CYS A 103 12.30 -7.55 -21.71
N LEU A 104 12.82 -6.62 -20.88
CA LEU A 104 13.06 -5.25 -21.25
C LEU A 104 14.55 -5.09 -21.58
N THR A 105 14.86 -4.67 -22.80
CA THR A 105 16.22 -4.23 -23.16
C THR A 105 16.34 -2.74 -22.88
N VAL A 106 17.30 -2.36 -22.05
CA VAL A 106 17.55 -0.98 -21.68
C VAL A 106 18.98 -0.55 -21.98
N GLU A 107 19.18 0.72 -22.30
CA GLU A 107 20.50 1.28 -22.52
C GLU A 107 20.84 2.34 -21.45
N LYS A 108 22.00 2.22 -20.84
CA LYS A 108 22.52 3.17 -19.86
C LYS A 108 23.99 3.50 -20.15
N SER A 109 24.29 4.74 -20.49
CA SER A 109 25.67 5.21 -20.75
C SER A 109 26.41 4.32 -21.78
N GLY A 110 25.72 3.96 -22.87
CA GLY A 110 26.28 3.12 -23.93
C GLY A 110 26.36 1.61 -23.61
N ARG A 111 25.86 1.18 -22.46
CA ARG A 111 25.79 -0.26 -22.09
C ARG A 111 24.38 -0.75 -22.22
N VAL A 112 24.23 -1.91 -22.83
CA VAL A 112 22.96 -2.62 -22.94
C VAL A 112 22.79 -3.57 -21.75
N LEU A 113 21.63 -3.53 -21.14
CA LEU A 113 21.22 -4.44 -20.07
C LEU A 113 19.87 -5.06 -20.43
N ASN A 114 19.69 -6.33 -20.06
CA ASN A 114 18.41 -7.00 -20.19
C ASN A 114 17.78 -7.21 -18.81
N VAL A 115 16.52 -6.87 -18.68
CA VAL A 115 15.73 -6.99 -17.44
C VAL A 115 14.64 -8.01 -17.67
N TYR A 116 14.83 -9.20 -17.12
CA TYR A 116 13.84 -10.28 -17.18
C TYR A 116 12.89 -10.18 -15.99
N LEU A 117 11.61 -10.02 -16.30
CA LEU A 117 10.50 -9.98 -15.34
C LEU A 117 9.76 -11.32 -15.43
N GLU A 118 10.14 -12.26 -14.57
CA GLU A 118 9.52 -13.60 -14.54
C GLU A 118 8.25 -13.55 -13.70
N LEU A 119 7.08 -13.75 -14.32
CA LEU A 119 5.76 -13.85 -13.66
C LEU A 119 5.43 -15.30 -13.28
N LEU A 120 6.43 -16.14 -13.02
CA LEU A 120 6.30 -17.54 -12.70
C LEU A 120 6.45 -17.77 -11.20
N GLY A 121 5.55 -18.58 -10.61
CA GLY A 121 5.59 -18.88 -9.17
C GLY A 121 5.53 -17.60 -8.32
N GLU A 122 6.57 -17.39 -7.50
CA GLU A 122 6.69 -16.20 -6.65
C GLU A 122 7.18 -14.94 -7.40
N GLY A 123 7.49 -15.06 -8.69
CA GLY A 123 8.04 -14.01 -9.53
C GLY A 123 9.52 -13.71 -9.26
N ASN A 124 10.21 -13.14 -10.25
CA ASN A 124 11.60 -12.71 -10.11
C ASN A 124 11.91 -11.48 -10.99
N VAL A 125 12.90 -10.70 -10.57
CA VAL A 125 13.51 -9.63 -11.36
C VAL A 125 14.97 -9.97 -11.54
N ILE A 126 15.40 -10.20 -12.78
CA ILE A 126 16.77 -10.60 -13.10
C ILE A 126 17.33 -9.58 -14.09
N ILE A 127 18.51 -9.04 -13.81
CA ILE A 127 19.17 -8.06 -14.67
C ILE A 127 20.48 -8.68 -15.13
N THR A 128 20.70 -8.70 -16.45
CA THR A 128 21.92 -9.20 -17.08
C THR A 128 22.63 -8.09 -17.84
N ASP A 129 23.89 -8.31 -18.15
CA ASP A 129 24.59 -7.58 -19.20
C ASP A 129 24.19 -8.08 -20.60
N GLU A 130 24.77 -7.48 -21.62
CA GLU A 130 24.53 -7.82 -23.03
C GLU A 130 24.90 -9.27 -23.35
N SER A 131 25.90 -9.83 -22.68
CA SER A 131 26.31 -11.25 -22.86
C SER A 131 25.34 -12.24 -22.23
N GLY A 132 24.39 -11.78 -21.40
CA GLY A 132 23.46 -12.59 -20.64
C GLY A 132 23.95 -13.00 -19.26
N LYS A 133 25.08 -12.45 -18.77
CA LYS A 133 25.58 -12.70 -17.42
C LYS A 133 24.76 -11.96 -16.38
N ILE A 134 24.27 -12.65 -15.37
CA ILE A 134 23.42 -12.09 -14.31
C ILE A 134 24.22 -11.12 -13.43
N LEU A 135 23.81 -9.86 -13.43
CA LEU A 135 24.34 -8.79 -12.57
C LEU A 135 23.54 -8.69 -11.26
N TYR A 136 22.25 -8.98 -11.32
CA TYR A 136 21.34 -8.97 -10.19
C TYR A 136 20.20 -9.96 -10.39
N ALA A 137 19.78 -10.60 -9.31
CA ALA A 137 18.53 -11.36 -9.26
C ALA A 137 17.88 -11.12 -7.89
N LEU A 138 16.56 -10.82 -7.89
CA LEU A 138 15.77 -10.61 -6.69
C LEU A 138 15.77 -11.87 -5.81
N ARG A 139 15.50 -13.02 -6.44
CA ARG A 139 15.53 -14.33 -5.80
C ARG A 139 16.65 -15.17 -6.43
N GLN A 140 17.70 -15.40 -5.67
CA GLN A 140 18.79 -16.26 -6.10
C GLN A 140 18.51 -17.70 -5.68
N LYS A 141 18.46 -18.60 -6.65
CA LYS A 141 18.15 -20.01 -6.42
C LYS A 141 18.88 -20.90 -7.43
N THR A 142 19.38 -22.02 -6.97
CA THR A 142 19.84 -23.11 -7.84
C THR A 142 18.75 -24.17 -7.89
N MET A 143 18.30 -24.50 -9.08
CA MET A 143 17.31 -25.52 -9.38
C MET A 143 17.97 -26.66 -10.14
N ARG A 144 17.26 -27.75 -10.37
CA ARG A 144 17.78 -28.92 -11.10
C ARG A 144 18.24 -28.53 -12.50
N ASP A 145 17.50 -27.68 -13.19
CA ASP A 145 17.65 -27.43 -14.62
C ASP A 145 18.32 -26.08 -14.92
N ARG A 146 18.40 -25.17 -13.94
CA ARG A 146 19.04 -23.85 -14.09
C ARG A 146 19.51 -23.26 -12.77
N SER A 147 20.50 -22.39 -12.84
CA SER A 147 20.94 -21.58 -11.70
C SER A 147 20.67 -20.09 -11.95
N VAL A 148 19.98 -19.43 -11.03
CA VAL A 148 19.72 -17.99 -11.05
C VAL A 148 20.53 -17.37 -9.92
N ARG A 149 21.79 -17.01 -10.22
CA ARG A 149 22.72 -16.35 -9.27
C ARG A 149 23.56 -15.31 -9.98
N THR A 150 23.96 -14.28 -9.27
CA THR A 150 24.90 -13.27 -9.79
C THR A 150 26.17 -13.93 -10.31
N GLY A 151 26.61 -13.52 -11.50
CA GLY A 151 27.80 -14.03 -12.18
C GLY A 151 27.57 -15.25 -13.09
N VAL A 152 26.39 -15.87 -13.04
CA VAL A 152 26.02 -17.01 -13.90
C VAL A 152 25.31 -16.48 -15.16
N MET A 153 25.39 -17.20 -16.26
CA MET A 153 24.63 -16.92 -17.49
C MET A 153 23.15 -17.19 -17.26
N TYR A 154 22.31 -16.23 -17.60
CA TYR A 154 20.86 -16.39 -17.55
C TYR A 154 20.40 -17.43 -18.57
N ARG A 155 19.55 -18.31 -18.10
CA ARG A 155 18.79 -19.24 -18.93
C ARG A 155 17.32 -19.14 -18.54
N PRO A 156 16.40 -19.02 -19.51
CA PRO A 156 14.98 -19.09 -19.18
C PRO A 156 14.65 -20.45 -18.57
N PRO A 157 13.51 -20.60 -17.87
CA PRO A 157 13.02 -21.90 -17.48
C PRO A 157 12.92 -22.83 -18.68
N PRO A 158 13.19 -24.14 -18.52
CA PRO A 158 13.00 -25.08 -19.61
C PRO A 158 11.56 -25.06 -20.08
N ALA A 159 11.37 -25.16 -21.39
CA ALA A 159 10.03 -25.24 -21.97
C ALA A 159 9.27 -26.42 -21.34
N ARG A 160 8.07 -26.15 -20.81
CA ARG A 160 7.26 -27.14 -20.11
C ARG A 160 6.36 -27.94 -21.06
N GLY A 161 6.29 -27.57 -22.33
CA GLY A 161 5.45 -28.20 -23.34
C GLY A 161 6.01 -28.05 -24.73
N GLU A 162 5.39 -28.70 -25.68
CA GLU A 162 5.70 -28.61 -27.09
C GLU A 162 5.21 -27.29 -27.70
N SER A 163 5.90 -26.84 -28.75
CA SER A 163 5.45 -25.67 -29.51
C SER A 163 4.16 -26.02 -30.27
N ILE A 164 3.18 -25.09 -30.23
CA ILE A 164 1.98 -25.21 -31.08
C ILE A 164 2.28 -25.16 -32.57
N TYR A 165 3.52 -24.78 -32.96
CA TYR A 165 3.99 -24.74 -34.35
C TYR A 165 4.71 -26.00 -34.76
N SER A 166 5.05 -26.91 -33.84
CA SER A 166 5.59 -28.23 -34.12
C SER A 166 4.51 -29.21 -34.57
N SER A 167 4.92 -30.31 -35.19
CA SER A 167 4.01 -31.39 -35.57
C SER A 167 3.50 -32.09 -34.30
N PRO A 168 2.18 -32.29 -34.17
CA PRO A 168 1.60 -32.88 -32.96
C PRO A 168 1.94 -34.38 -32.84
N LYS A 169 2.25 -34.82 -31.64
CA LYS A 169 2.39 -36.24 -31.30
C LYS A 169 1.08 -36.70 -30.63
N ILE A 170 0.10 -37.06 -31.44
CA ILE A 170 -1.27 -37.36 -31.00
C ILE A 170 -1.31 -38.48 -29.96
N ASP A 171 -0.44 -39.49 -30.07
CA ASP A 171 -0.41 -40.62 -29.15
C ASP A 171 0.00 -40.19 -27.72
N GLU A 172 0.89 -39.20 -27.60
CA GLU A 172 1.23 -38.62 -26.29
C GLU A 172 0.02 -37.91 -25.65
N ILE A 173 -0.75 -37.18 -26.46
CA ILE A 173 -1.98 -36.48 -26.00
C ILE A 173 -3.05 -37.51 -25.59
N ARG A 174 -3.24 -38.60 -26.37
CA ARG A 174 -4.21 -39.66 -26.11
C ARG A 174 -3.88 -40.51 -24.89
N SER A 175 -2.61 -40.66 -24.58
CA SER A 175 -2.14 -41.47 -23.45
C SER A 175 -2.54 -40.89 -22.09
N GLU A 176 -2.83 -39.59 -22.01
CA GLU A 176 -3.31 -38.93 -20.80
C GLU A 176 -4.77 -39.34 -20.52
N LYS A 177 -5.04 -39.89 -19.34
CA LYS A 177 -6.41 -40.29 -18.93
C LYS A 177 -7.17 -39.16 -18.30
N VAL A 178 -7.31 -38.04 -19.01
CA VAL A 178 -7.95 -36.79 -18.54
C VAL A 178 -8.83 -36.20 -19.66
N ASN A 179 -9.55 -35.12 -19.39
CA ASN A 179 -10.25 -34.40 -20.45
C ASN A 179 -9.27 -33.67 -21.38
N ILE A 180 -9.72 -33.37 -22.60
CA ILE A 180 -8.88 -32.81 -23.66
C ILE A 180 -8.30 -31.44 -23.28
N VAL A 181 -9.04 -30.58 -22.57
CA VAL A 181 -8.53 -29.28 -22.09
C VAL A 181 -7.28 -29.47 -21.26
N ARG A 182 -7.32 -30.39 -20.30
CA ARG A 182 -6.19 -30.63 -19.38
C ARG A 182 -4.99 -31.25 -20.09
N SER A 183 -5.24 -32.16 -21.03
CA SER A 183 -4.18 -32.80 -21.84
C SER A 183 -3.49 -31.77 -22.73
N LEU A 184 -4.23 -30.95 -23.49
CA LEU A 184 -3.67 -29.92 -24.37
C LEU A 184 -2.98 -28.78 -23.58
N THR A 185 -3.55 -28.40 -22.43
CA THR A 185 -2.91 -27.43 -21.52
C THR A 185 -1.52 -27.91 -21.09
N LYS A 186 -1.40 -29.18 -20.69
CA LYS A 186 -0.13 -29.75 -20.26
C LYS A 186 0.83 -29.91 -21.43
N TYR A 187 0.32 -30.46 -22.56
CA TYR A 187 1.15 -30.78 -23.72
C TYR A 187 1.74 -29.55 -24.42
N TYR A 188 0.97 -28.45 -24.56
CA TYR A 188 1.40 -27.21 -25.21
C TYR A 188 1.78 -26.08 -24.24
N ASN A 189 1.71 -26.31 -22.94
CA ASN A 189 1.90 -25.25 -21.91
C ASN A 189 1.03 -23.99 -22.15
N LEU A 190 -0.18 -24.18 -22.67
CA LEU A 190 -1.14 -23.11 -22.91
C LEU A 190 -2.07 -22.91 -21.69
N PRO A 191 -2.56 -21.70 -21.47
CA PRO A 191 -3.54 -21.45 -20.40
C PRO A 191 -4.82 -22.27 -20.61
N PRO A 192 -5.39 -22.90 -19.57
CA PRO A 192 -6.62 -23.71 -19.70
C PRO A 192 -7.78 -22.95 -20.34
N GLU A 193 -7.99 -21.69 -19.95
CA GLU A 193 -9.06 -20.83 -20.50
C GLU A 193 -8.86 -20.56 -22.00
N PHE A 194 -7.61 -20.45 -22.47
CA PHE A 194 -7.32 -20.28 -23.88
C PHE A 194 -7.52 -21.57 -24.67
N VAL A 195 -7.13 -22.71 -24.09
CA VAL A 195 -7.39 -24.03 -24.69
C VAL A 195 -8.89 -24.28 -24.83
N GLU A 196 -9.66 -24.02 -23.77
CA GLU A 196 -11.11 -24.15 -23.77
C GLU A 196 -11.75 -23.25 -24.85
N GLU A 197 -11.32 -22.00 -24.97
CA GLU A 197 -11.76 -21.08 -26.02
C GLU A 197 -11.48 -21.62 -27.41
N CYS A 198 -10.27 -22.10 -27.67
CA CYS A 198 -9.90 -22.63 -28.98
C CYS A 198 -10.69 -23.91 -29.34
N LEU A 199 -10.98 -24.78 -28.35
CA LEU A 199 -11.82 -25.96 -28.56
C LEU A 199 -13.26 -25.55 -28.91
N VAL A 200 -13.84 -24.61 -28.17
CA VAL A 200 -15.21 -24.11 -28.46
C VAL A 200 -15.27 -23.46 -29.84
N ARG A 201 -14.31 -22.62 -30.20
CA ARG A 201 -14.22 -22.03 -31.57
C ARG A 201 -14.05 -23.08 -32.65
N SER A 202 -13.42 -24.20 -32.32
CA SER A 202 -13.22 -25.34 -33.24
C SER A 202 -14.41 -26.30 -33.26
N SER A 203 -15.50 -26.03 -32.54
CA SER A 203 -16.66 -26.90 -32.36
C SER A 203 -16.30 -28.27 -31.75
N VAL A 204 -15.27 -28.32 -30.92
CA VAL A 204 -14.85 -29.51 -30.16
C VAL A 204 -15.34 -29.40 -28.73
N ASP A 205 -15.97 -30.45 -28.19
CA ASP A 205 -16.42 -30.45 -26.80
C ASP A 205 -15.21 -30.39 -25.84
N PRO A 206 -15.09 -29.35 -24.99
CA PRO A 206 -14.02 -29.26 -24.00
C PRO A 206 -13.98 -30.41 -22.98
N ASN A 207 -15.09 -31.14 -22.81
CA ASN A 207 -15.18 -32.30 -21.91
C ASN A 207 -14.78 -33.61 -22.58
N LEU A 208 -14.49 -33.62 -23.88
CA LEU A 208 -14.06 -34.80 -24.60
C LEU A 208 -12.90 -35.50 -23.87
N PRO A 209 -12.93 -36.84 -23.67
CA PRO A 209 -11.76 -37.58 -23.19
C PRO A 209 -10.56 -37.42 -24.15
N SER A 210 -9.38 -37.19 -23.63
CA SER A 210 -8.18 -37.01 -24.47
C SER A 210 -7.91 -38.22 -25.39
N SER A 211 -8.31 -39.41 -24.98
CA SER A 211 -8.20 -40.65 -25.78
C SER A 211 -9.05 -40.64 -27.06
N GLU A 212 -10.08 -39.83 -27.10
CA GLU A 212 -11.03 -39.76 -28.23
C GLU A 212 -10.70 -38.68 -29.26
N ILE A 213 -9.68 -37.86 -29.00
CA ILE A 213 -9.27 -36.84 -29.98
C ILE A 213 -8.79 -37.46 -31.29
N SER A 214 -9.39 -37.04 -32.39
CA SER A 214 -8.95 -37.45 -33.72
C SER A 214 -7.91 -36.48 -34.26
N GLU A 215 -7.09 -36.94 -35.20
CA GLU A 215 -6.05 -36.11 -35.83
C GLU A 215 -6.66 -34.86 -36.55
N PRO A 216 -7.80 -34.98 -37.27
CA PRO A 216 -8.46 -33.81 -37.85
C PRO A 216 -8.92 -32.78 -36.81
N LEU A 217 -9.48 -33.25 -35.69
CA LEU A 217 -9.91 -32.36 -34.62
C LEU A 217 -8.74 -31.64 -33.96
N LEU A 218 -7.63 -32.36 -33.74
CA LEU A 218 -6.41 -31.76 -33.20
C LEU A 218 -5.82 -30.71 -34.14
N ASN A 219 -5.79 -30.98 -35.44
CA ASN A 219 -5.32 -30.03 -36.45
C ASN A 219 -6.21 -28.78 -36.54
N THR A 220 -7.53 -28.94 -36.41
CA THR A 220 -8.47 -27.83 -36.34
C THR A 220 -8.25 -26.98 -35.08
N PHE A 221 -8.05 -27.60 -33.92
CA PHE A 221 -7.69 -26.90 -32.68
C PHE A 221 -6.39 -26.10 -32.87
N LEU A 222 -5.32 -26.72 -33.41
CA LEU A 222 -4.03 -26.05 -33.60
C LEU A 222 -4.14 -24.87 -34.58
N SER A 223 -4.89 -25.03 -35.65
CA SER A 223 -5.15 -23.95 -36.61
C SER A 223 -5.87 -22.78 -35.91
N THR A 224 -6.90 -23.09 -35.13
CA THR A 224 -7.65 -22.08 -34.36
C THR A 224 -6.76 -21.42 -33.30
N ALA A 225 -5.96 -22.17 -32.58
CA ALA A 225 -5.05 -21.62 -31.57
C ALA A 225 -4.00 -20.66 -32.19
N ARG A 226 -3.40 -21.06 -33.32
CA ARG A 226 -2.45 -20.22 -34.08
C ARG A 226 -3.12 -18.95 -34.59
N SER A 227 -4.31 -19.05 -35.19
CA SER A 227 -5.04 -17.89 -35.70
C SER A 227 -5.48 -16.94 -34.61
N THR A 228 -5.89 -17.45 -33.45
CA THR A 228 -6.27 -16.62 -32.30
C THR A 228 -5.05 -15.89 -31.68
N ILE A 229 -3.89 -16.55 -31.60
CA ILE A 229 -2.64 -15.89 -31.20
C ILE A 229 -2.25 -14.79 -32.19
N GLU A 230 -2.40 -15.04 -33.47
CA GLU A 230 -2.11 -14.05 -34.51
C GLU A 230 -3.09 -12.89 -34.52
N GLU A 231 -4.37 -13.16 -34.26
CA GLU A 231 -5.39 -12.14 -33.99
C GLU A 231 -4.95 -11.21 -32.84
N ILE A 232 -4.52 -11.78 -31.70
CA ILE A 232 -4.05 -11.01 -30.54
C ILE A 232 -2.82 -10.18 -30.89
N LYS A 233 -1.91 -10.66 -31.75
CA LYS A 233 -0.71 -9.93 -32.15
C LYS A 233 -0.98 -8.78 -33.12
N THR A 234 -1.92 -8.91 -34.04
CA THR A 234 -2.04 -8.05 -35.20
C THR A 234 -3.33 -7.25 -35.26
N SER A 235 -4.46 -7.81 -34.81
CA SER A 235 -5.77 -7.18 -34.91
C SER A 235 -6.06 -6.22 -33.74
N PRO A 236 -7.00 -5.27 -33.89
CA PRO A 236 -7.47 -4.46 -32.75
C PRO A 236 -8.00 -5.33 -31.63
N LEU A 237 -7.51 -5.09 -30.42
CA LEU A 237 -8.01 -5.80 -29.24
C LEU A 237 -9.43 -5.34 -28.89
N LYS A 238 -10.18 -6.21 -28.23
CA LYS A 238 -11.51 -5.92 -27.64
C LYS A 238 -11.47 -6.18 -26.14
N PRO A 239 -10.70 -5.38 -25.39
CA PRO A 239 -10.45 -5.64 -23.98
C PRO A 239 -11.69 -5.44 -23.14
N HIS A 240 -11.93 -6.37 -22.24
CA HIS A 240 -13.07 -6.31 -21.32
C HIS A 240 -12.82 -7.08 -20.03
N ILE A 241 -13.58 -6.71 -18.99
CA ILE A 241 -13.70 -7.48 -17.76
C ILE A 241 -14.96 -8.34 -17.86
N VAL A 242 -14.83 -9.61 -17.54
CA VAL A 242 -15.94 -10.58 -17.48
C VAL A 242 -16.57 -10.53 -16.09
N VAL A 243 -17.89 -10.35 -16.05
CA VAL A 243 -18.68 -10.26 -14.82
C VAL A 243 -19.68 -11.41 -14.76
N LYS A 244 -19.69 -12.14 -13.64
CA LYS A 244 -20.65 -13.18 -13.32
C LYS A 244 -21.22 -12.95 -11.92
N ASP A 245 -22.54 -12.98 -11.77
CA ASP A 245 -23.22 -12.76 -10.49
C ASP A 245 -22.72 -11.50 -9.77
N GLN A 246 -22.61 -10.38 -10.51
CA GLN A 246 -22.07 -9.09 -10.08
C GLN A 246 -20.59 -9.11 -9.61
N LYS A 247 -19.88 -10.21 -9.83
CA LYS A 247 -18.46 -10.33 -9.47
C LYS A 247 -17.59 -10.30 -10.72
N ARG A 248 -16.53 -9.53 -10.70
CA ARG A 248 -15.49 -9.53 -11.71
C ARG A 248 -14.69 -10.83 -11.59
N ILE A 249 -14.79 -11.72 -12.58
CA ILE A 249 -14.17 -13.05 -12.52
C ILE A 249 -12.93 -13.19 -13.40
N SER A 250 -12.84 -12.42 -14.49
CA SER A 250 -11.73 -12.50 -15.43
C SER A 250 -11.54 -11.18 -16.18
N VAL A 251 -10.38 -11.01 -16.79
CA VAL A 251 -10.06 -9.94 -17.75
C VAL A 251 -9.49 -10.56 -18.99
N GLN A 252 -9.98 -10.13 -20.17
CA GLN A 252 -9.66 -10.73 -21.46
C GLN A 252 -9.25 -9.67 -22.50
N PRO A 253 -8.24 -9.95 -23.36
CA PRO A 253 -7.82 -9.03 -24.42
C PRO A 253 -8.73 -9.06 -25.65
N VAL A 254 -9.40 -10.19 -25.89
CA VAL A 254 -10.34 -10.43 -26.99
C VAL A 254 -11.57 -11.18 -26.48
N GLU A 255 -12.64 -11.20 -27.24
CA GLU A 255 -13.86 -11.90 -26.86
C GLU A 255 -13.65 -13.41 -26.82
N PHE A 256 -13.93 -14.05 -25.68
CA PHE A 256 -13.98 -15.50 -25.53
C PHE A 256 -15.43 -15.96 -25.58
N VAL A 257 -15.73 -16.82 -26.54
CA VAL A 257 -17.05 -17.45 -26.72
C VAL A 257 -17.33 -18.43 -25.56
N SER A 258 -16.28 -19.07 -25.07
CA SER A 258 -16.33 -19.99 -23.90
C SER A 258 -16.75 -19.29 -22.60
N LEU A 259 -16.75 -17.95 -22.56
CA LEU A 259 -17.14 -17.14 -21.40
C LEU A 259 -18.42 -16.33 -21.72
N PRO A 260 -19.62 -16.95 -21.73
CA PRO A 260 -20.88 -16.31 -22.12
C PRO A 260 -21.47 -15.47 -20.98
N PHE A 261 -20.67 -14.62 -20.34
CA PHE A 261 -21.06 -13.76 -19.24
C PHE A 261 -21.07 -12.28 -19.66
N GLU A 262 -21.59 -11.43 -18.78
CA GLU A 262 -21.57 -9.98 -18.97
C GLU A 262 -20.14 -9.45 -19.18
N ARG A 263 -19.99 -8.49 -20.09
CA ARG A 263 -18.69 -7.89 -20.46
C ARG A 263 -18.71 -6.40 -20.21
N VAL A 264 -17.74 -5.91 -19.45
CA VAL A 264 -17.51 -4.47 -19.27
C VAL A 264 -16.33 -4.07 -20.16
N PRO A 265 -16.57 -3.31 -21.26
CA PRO A 265 -15.53 -2.97 -22.22
C PRO A 265 -14.56 -1.90 -21.69
N PHE A 266 -13.34 -1.88 -22.24
CA PHE A 266 -12.30 -0.89 -21.96
C PHE A 266 -11.62 -0.43 -23.24
N ASP A 267 -11.04 0.79 -23.23
CA ASP A 267 -10.32 1.36 -24.36
C ASP A 267 -8.99 0.64 -24.65
N SER A 268 -8.39 -0.01 -23.62
CA SER A 268 -7.15 -0.76 -23.76
C SER A 268 -7.13 -1.94 -22.81
N PHE A 269 -6.36 -2.97 -23.16
CA PHE A 269 -6.18 -4.13 -22.29
C PHE A 269 -5.41 -3.76 -21.02
N ASN A 270 -4.45 -2.82 -21.13
CA ASN A 270 -3.78 -2.26 -19.96
C ASN A 270 -4.75 -1.64 -18.96
N ALA A 271 -5.74 -0.87 -19.41
CA ALA A 271 -6.74 -0.26 -18.54
C ALA A 271 -7.65 -1.31 -17.89
N ALA A 272 -8.06 -2.34 -18.65
CA ALA A 272 -8.86 -3.44 -18.14
C ALA A 272 -8.10 -4.25 -17.06
N VAL A 273 -6.83 -4.55 -17.30
CA VAL A 273 -5.94 -5.24 -16.33
C VAL A 273 -5.75 -4.42 -15.08
N ASP A 274 -5.47 -3.11 -15.21
CA ASP A 274 -5.27 -2.21 -14.08
C ASP A 274 -6.53 -2.16 -13.20
N GLU A 275 -7.70 -2.00 -13.81
CA GLU A 275 -9.00 -1.93 -13.12
C GLU A 275 -9.44 -3.27 -12.50
N TYR A 276 -9.08 -4.40 -13.13
CA TYR A 276 -9.42 -5.73 -12.62
C TYR A 276 -8.61 -6.12 -11.40
N PHE A 277 -7.29 -5.91 -11.44
CA PHE A 277 -6.38 -6.39 -10.40
C PHE A 277 -6.20 -5.43 -9.22
N ALA A 278 -6.40 -4.12 -9.38
CA ALA A 278 -6.19 -3.16 -8.29
C ALA A 278 -7.02 -3.45 -7.03
N PRO A 279 -8.32 -3.79 -7.10
CA PRO A 279 -9.09 -4.18 -5.93
C PRO A 279 -8.60 -5.46 -5.27
N LEU A 280 -8.08 -6.43 -6.04
CA LEU A 280 -7.56 -7.71 -5.51
C LEU A 280 -6.28 -7.49 -4.67
N VAL A 281 -5.43 -6.54 -5.07
CA VAL A 281 -4.25 -6.15 -4.28
C VAL A 281 -4.69 -5.48 -2.99
N SER A 282 -5.64 -4.55 -3.06
CA SER A 282 -6.18 -3.84 -1.88
C SER A 282 -6.76 -4.80 -0.84
N ALA A 283 -7.53 -5.80 -1.27
CA ALA A 283 -8.12 -6.79 -0.37
C ALA A 283 -7.02 -7.61 0.35
N LYS A 284 -6.02 -8.08 -0.39
CA LYS A 284 -4.91 -8.88 0.15
C LYS A 284 -4.00 -8.08 1.08
N GLU A 285 -3.72 -6.82 0.76
CA GLU A 285 -2.99 -5.90 1.62
C GLU A 285 -3.74 -5.60 2.92
N GLY A 286 -5.07 -5.43 2.83
CA GLY A 286 -5.95 -5.27 3.98
C GLY A 286 -5.88 -6.47 4.93
N GLU A 287 -5.98 -7.69 4.41
CA GLU A 287 -5.84 -8.92 5.18
C GLU A 287 -4.47 -9.06 5.84
N ARG A 288 -3.38 -8.75 5.11
CA ARG A 288 -2.02 -8.79 5.65
C ARG A 288 -1.78 -7.83 6.81
N ARG A 289 -2.36 -6.64 6.77
CA ARG A 289 -2.23 -5.65 7.86
C ARG A 289 -3.10 -5.99 9.06
N ARG A 290 -4.22 -6.67 8.86
CA ARG A 290 -5.12 -7.13 9.92
C ARG A 290 -4.54 -8.29 10.72
N HIS A 291 -3.96 -9.27 10.04
CA HIS A 291 -3.50 -10.51 10.66
C HIS A 291 -2.50 -10.31 11.83
N PRO A 292 -1.45 -9.48 11.76
CA PRO A 292 -0.56 -9.25 12.90
C PRO A 292 -1.28 -8.56 14.08
N GLN A 293 -2.17 -7.60 13.80
CA GLN A 293 -2.93 -6.89 14.83
C GLN A 293 -3.95 -7.80 15.50
N GLU A 294 -4.61 -8.68 14.75
CA GLU A 294 -5.52 -9.70 15.28
C GLU A 294 -4.78 -10.71 16.18
N GLN A 295 -3.55 -11.10 15.80
CA GLN A 295 -2.70 -11.95 16.63
C GLN A 295 -2.28 -11.26 17.93
N GLU A 296 -1.93 -9.97 17.88
CA GLU A 296 -1.57 -9.19 19.06
C GLU A 296 -2.77 -9.02 20.00
N ILE A 297 -3.96 -8.74 19.46
CA ILE A 297 -5.21 -8.69 20.24
C ILE A 297 -5.47 -10.03 20.93
N ALA A 298 -5.39 -11.15 20.19
CA ALA A 298 -5.62 -12.47 20.75
C ALA A 298 -4.61 -12.83 21.87
N ALA A 299 -3.34 -12.43 21.72
CA ALA A 299 -2.32 -12.61 22.75
C ALA A 299 -2.64 -11.79 24.00
N LEU A 300 -3.05 -10.54 23.86
CA LEU A 300 -3.44 -9.66 24.97
C LEU A 300 -4.73 -10.15 25.67
N GLU A 301 -5.70 -10.65 24.91
CA GLU A 301 -6.91 -11.26 25.47
C GLU A 301 -6.57 -12.50 26.32
N GLY A 302 -5.60 -13.31 25.86
CA GLY A 302 -5.06 -14.42 26.65
C GLY A 302 -4.36 -13.97 27.96
N VAL A 303 -3.67 -12.83 27.94
CA VAL A 303 -3.11 -12.21 29.16
C VAL A 303 -4.22 -11.74 30.10
N LEU A 304 -5.23 -11.06 29.58
CA LEU A 304 -6.37 -10.55 30.33
C LEU A 304 -7.15 -11.65 31.06
N ILE A 305 -7.36 -12.79 30.41
CA ILE A 305 -8.03 -13.96 31.02
C ILE A 305 -7.21 -14.45 32.25
N ARG A 306 -5.89 -14.57 32.11
CA ARG A 306 -5.02 -15.00 33.25
C ARG A 306 -5.01 -13.97 34.37
N GLN A 307 -4.96 -12.68 34.06
CA GLN A 307 -5.02 -11.61 35.05
C GLN A 307 -6.34 -11.64 35.85
N LYS A 308 -7.47 -11.81 35.16
CA LYS A 308 -8.81 -11.91 35.80
C LYS A 308 -8.94 -13.16 36.66
N ALA A 309 -8.37 -14.29 36.25
CA ALA A 309 -8.33 -15.51 37.05
C ALA A 309 -7.51 -15.31 38.35
N SER A 310 -6.32 -14.71 38.21
CA SER A 310 -5.48 -14.38 39.39
C SER A 310 -6.14 -13.35 40.33
N MET A 311 -6.90 -12.41 39.77
CA MET A 311 -7.67 -11.45 40.57
C MET A 311 -8.70 -12.16 41.47
N LYS A 312 -9.46 -13.08 40.89
CA LYS A 312 -10.47 -13.87 41.60
C LYS A 312 -9.82 -14.71 42.72
N GLU A 313 -8.70 -15.38 42.45
CA GLU A 313 -7.97 -16.17 43.42
C GLU A 313 -7.46 -15.31 44.60
N LEU A 314 -6.93 -14.13 44.30
CA LEU A 314 -6.47 -13.18 45.32
C LEU A 314 -7.62 -12.60 46.16
N GLU A 315 -8.78 -12.34 45.54
CA GLU A 315 -9.99 -11.89 46.24
C GLU A 315 -10.48 -12.97 47.24
N GLU A 316 -10.60 -14.21 46.74
CA GLU A 316 -11.00 -15.35 47.58
C GLU A 316 -10.02 -15.59 48.73
N ARG A 317 -8.70 -15.48 48.49
CA ARG A 317 -7.67 -15.59 49.51
C ARG A 317 -7.76 -14.47 50.51
N LYS A 318 -7.87 -13.23 50.09
CA LYS A 318 -8.03 -12.04 50.94
C LYS A 318 -9.20 -12.21 51.90
N GLN A 319 -10.34 -12.63 51.37
CA GLN A 319 -11.57 -12.79 52.16
C GLN A 319 -11.43 -13.94 53.15
N ARG A 320 -10.97 -15.11 52.71
CA ARG A 320 -10.74 -16.30 53.56
C ARG A 320 -9.75 -16.02 54.71
N ASP A 321 -8.61 -15.43 54.39
CA ASP A 321 -7.59 -15.14 55.40
C ASP A 321 -8.10 -14.12 56.42
N ARG A 322 -8.92 -13.14 56.02
CA ARG A 322 -9.56 -12.19 56.92
C ARG A 322 -10.55 -12.87 57.86
N GLU A 323 -11.44 -13.71 57.31
CA GLU A 323 -12.45 -14.46 58.09
C GLU A 323 -11.80 -15.39 59.10
N ILE A 324 -10.73 -16.07 58.72
CA ILE A 324 -9.96 -16.94 59.66
C ILE A 324 -9.35 -16.08 60.77
N GLY A 325 -8.72 -14.95 60.42
CA GLY A 325 -8.15 -14.03 61.44
C GLY A 325 -9.20 -13.53 62.43
N GLU A 326 -10.39 -13.10 61.93
CA GLU A 326 -11.52 -12.68 62.76
C GLU A 326 -12.04 -13.83 63.63
N THR A 327 -12.11 -15.06 63.10
CA THR A 327 -12.54 -16.25 63.82
C THR A 327 -11.56 -16.61 64.95
N ILE A 328 -10.25 -16.49 64.71
CA ILE A 328 -9.23 -16.72 65.75
C ILE A 328 -9.36 -15.67 66.89
N ILE A 329 -9.51 -14.38 66.52
CA ILE A 329 -9.67 -13.29 67.51
C ILE A 329 -10.93 -13.49 68.36
N SER A 330 -12.06 -13.85 67.73
CA SER A 330 -13.32 -14.09 68.47
C SER A 330 -13.27 -15.31 69.40
N ASN A 331 -12.29 -16.17 69.21
CA ASN A 331 -12.10 -17.40 70.04
C ASN A 331 -10.70 -17.46 70.64
N LEU A 332 -10.10 -16.32 70.97
CA LEU A 332 -8.69 -16.21 71.36
C LEU A 332 -8.31 -17.18 72.53
N ASP A 333 -9.13 -17.19 73.56
CA ASP A 333 -8.89 -18.06 74.74
C ASP A 333 -8.93 -19.56 74.39
N LYS A 334 -9.84 -19.98 73.55
CA LYS A 334 -9.94 -21.38 73.12
C LYS A 334 -8.74 -21.80 72.30
N VAL A 335 -8.32 -20.94 71.38
CA VAL A 335 -7.16 -21.19 70.50
C VAL A 335 -5.88 -21.18 71.29
N GLN A 336 -5.73 -20.27 72.26
CA GLN A 336 -4.55 -20.26 73.16
C GLN A 336 -4.48 -21.50 74.00
N LYS A 337 -5.58 -21.94 74.65
CA LYS A 337 -5.66 -23.19 75.40
C LYS A 337 -5.30 -24.42 74.59
N LEU A 338 -5.71 -24.44 73.29
CA LEU A 338 -5.30 -25.52 72.39
C LEU A 338 -3.78 -25.51 72.15
N ILE A 339 -3.20 -24.36 71.87
CA ILE A 339 -1.77 -24.20 71.64
C ILE A 339 -0.99 -24.61 72.88
N ASP A 340 -1.39 -24.09 74.03
CA ASP A 340 -0.74 -24.41 75.34
C ASP A 340 -0.81 -25.91 75.63
N HIS A 341 -1.96 -26.54 75.45
CA HIS A 341 -2.14 -27.99 75.58
C HIS A 341 -1.16 -28.79 74.72
N VAL A 342 -1.07 -28.43 73.39
CA VAL A 342 -0.18 -29.13 72.45
C VAL A 342 1.29 -28.95 72.86
N VAL A 343 1.70 -27.75 73.26
CA VAL A 343 3.06 -27.45 73.68
C VAL A 343 3.43 -28.19 75.01
N ASP A 344 2.55 -28.16 76.01
CA ASP A 344 2.78 -28.77 77.30
C ASP A 344 2.82 -30.30 77.20
N MET A 345 1.89 -30.90 76.48
CA MET A 345 1.88 -32.37 76.29
C MET A 345 3.13 -32.81 75.52
N ARG A 346 3.57 -32.00 74.57
CA ARG A 346 4.79 -32.28 73.79
C ARG A 346 6.07 -32.17 74.70
N ARG A 347 6.12 -31.20 75.58
CA ARG A 347 7.21 -31.10 76.61
C ARG A 347 7.26 -32.29 77.49
N LYS A 348 6.12 -32.92 77.86
CA LYS A 348 6.00 -34.13 78.64
C LYS A 348 6.32 -35.42 77.87
N GLY A 349 6.66 -35.31 76.57
CA GLY A 349 7.03 -36.45 75.74
C GLY A 349 5.84 -37.27 75.20
N VAL A 350 4.61 -36.80 75.35
CA VAL A 350 3.39 -37.51 74.94
C VAL A 350 3.36 -37.66 73.43
N ASP A 351 2.83 -38.79 72.94
CA ASP A 351 2.69 -39.04 71.48
C ASP A 351 1.64 -38.15 70.80
N TRP A 352 1.84 -37.88 69.54
CA TRP A 352 1.00 -36.94 68.75
C TRP A 352 -0.45 -37.43 68.63
N GLU A 353 -0.70 -38.73 68.56
CA GLU A 353 -2.05 -39.25 68.48
C GLU A 353 -2.82 -39.07 69.78
N GLU A 354 -2.12 -39.18 70.88
CA GLU A 354 -2.69 -38.94 72.24
C GLU A 354 -2.93 -37.44 72.44
N ILE A 355 -2.03 -36.59 72.01
CA ILE A 355 -2.21 -35.13 72.05
C ILE A 355 -3.46 -34.75 71.27
N LYS A 356 -3.65 -35.35 70.09
CA LYS A 356 -4.82 -35.11 69.23
C LYS A 356 -6.11 -35.57 69.92
N ARG A 357 -6.10 -36.71 70.61
CA ARG A 357 -7.26 -37.27 71.29
C ARG A 357 -7.70 -36.47 72.50
N THR A 358 -6.72 -35.91 73.26
CA THR A 358 -6.96 -35.19 74.53
C THR A 358 -7.09 -33.68 74.36
N ALA A 359 -6.93 -33.18 73.13
CA ALA A 359 -7.01 -31.74 72.78
C ALA A 359 -8.38 -31.13 73.10
N PRO A 360 -8.43 -29.89 73.63
CA PRO A 360 -9.70 -29.20 73.95
C PRO A 360 -10.53 -28.83 72.72
N MET A 361 -9.98 -29.05 71.52
CA MET A 361 -10.65 -28.82 70.24
C MET A 361 -10.28 -29.93 69.27
N ASN A 362 -11.14 -30.12 68.23
CA ASN A 362 -10.92 -31.13 67.19
C ASN A 362 -9.73 -30.75 66.29
N ILE A 363 -8.63 -31.51 66.47
CA ILE A 363 -7.45 -31.39 65.59
C ILE A 363 -7.59 -32.40 64.45
N LEU A 364 -7.67 -31.90 63.21
CA LEU A 364 -7.75 -32.72 61.98
C LEU A 364 -6.38 -33.27 61.56
N LYS A 365 -5.34 -32.45 61.65
CA LYS A 365 -4.01 -32.80 61.16
C LYS A 365 -2.93 -32.06 61.96
N ILE A 366 -1.78 -32.72 62.17
CA ILE A 366 -0.56 -32.10 62.76
C ILE A 366 0.59 -32.31 61.75
N ASP A 367 1.22 -31.25 61.35
CA ASP A 367 2.47 -31.25 60.55
C ASP A 367 3.64 -31.03 61.53
N LYS A 368 4.27 -32.12 61.90
CA LYS A 368 5.37 -32.14 62.87
C LYS A 368 6.59 -31.39 62.40
N SER A 369 6.84 -31.41 61.07
CA SER A 369 8.03 -30.81 60.47
C SER A 369 7.94 -29.27 60.43
N LYS A 370 6.76 -28.75 60.19
CA LYS A 370 6.51 -27.30 60.09
C LYS A 370 6.07 -26.68 61.43
N GLY A 371 5.64 -27.45 62.40
CA GLY A 371 5.08 -26.94 63.66
C GLY A 371 3.66 -26.38 63.47
N LEU A 372 2.90 -26.96 62.52
CA LEU A 372 1.54 -26.53 62.21
C LEU A 372 0.51 -27.57 62.65
N LEU A 373 -0.64 -27.10 63.06
CA LEU A 373 -1.81 -27.95 63.28
C LEU A 373 -3.01 -27.39 62.56
N THR A 374 -3.89 -28.25 62.06
CA THR A 374 -5.18 -27.89 61.54
C THR A 374 -6.27 -28.28 62.51
N ALA A 375 -7.02 -27.29 62.97
CA ALA A 375 -8.12 -27.50 63.92
C ALA A 375 -9.43 -26.96 63.36
N VAL A 376 -10.56 -27.49 63.84
CA VAL A 376 -11.89 -26.98 63.47
C VAL A 376 -12.31 -25.91 64.48
N LEU A 377 -12.51 -24.69 64.03
CA LEU A 377 -12.96 -23.56 64.82
C LEU A 377 -14.24 -22.98 64.24
N ASN A 378 -15.35 -23.05 64.97
CA ASN A 378 -16.67 -22.60 64.48
C ASN A 378 -17.09 -23.20 63.12
N GLY A 379 -16.73 -24.48 62.87
CA GLY A 379 -17.04 -25.17 61.61
C GLY A 379 -16.06 -24.92 60.47
N SER A 380 -15.08 -24.04 60.63
CA SER A 380 -14.05 -23.74 59.64
C SER A 380 -12.71 -24.38 60.00
N GLU A 381 -11.99 -24.88 58.99
CA GLU A 381 -10.63 -25.40 59.17
C GLU A 381 -9.63 -24.24 59.30
N VAL A 382 -8.89 -24.21 60.42
CA VAL A 382 -7.89 -23.18 60.70
C VAL A 382 -6.53 -23.83 60.89
N VAL A 383 -5.52 -23.35 60.18
CA VAL A 383 -4.14 -23.78 60.32
C VAL A 383 -3.45 -22.87 61.33
N LEU A 384 -2.99 -23.44 62.43
CA LEU A 384 -2.33 -22.71 63.51
C LEU A 384 -0.86 -23.19 63.65
N ASP A 385 0.04 -22.22 63.83
CA ASP A 385 1.41 -22.48 64.21
C ASP A 385 1.48 -22.58 65.76
N PHE A 386 1.68 -23.78 66.31
CA PHE A 386 1.70 -23.98 67.75
C PHE A 386 2.99 -23.47 68.41
N LYS A 387 3.96 -22.94 67.70
CA LYS A 387 5.13 -22.21 68.19
C LYS A 387 4.83 -20.72 68.42
N CYS A 388 3.70 -20.25 67.98
CA CYS A 388 3.24 -18.88 68.11
C CYS A 388 1.98 -18.79 68.95
N SER A 389 1.75 -17.67 69.61
CA SER A 389 0.51 -17.39 70.33
C SER A 389 -0.72 -17.32 69.41
N ALA A 390 -1.91 -17.42 70.00
CA ALA A 390 -3.15 -17.24 69.27
C ALA A 390 -3.23 -15.88 68.55
N THR A 391 -2.76 -14.81 69.23
CA THR A 391 -2.69 -13.46 68.66
C THR A 391 -1.74 -13.36 67.43
N GLU A 392 -0.56 -14.00 67.57
CA GLU A 392 0.39 -14.01 66.41
C GLU A 392 -0.14 -14.80 65.25
N ASN A 393 -0.84 -15.90 65.48
CA ASN A 393 -1.52 -16.65 64.43
C ASN A 393 -2.58 -15.79 63.73
N ALA A 394 -3.44 -15.08 64.45
CA ALA A 394 -4.41 -14.16 63.89
C ALA A 394 -3.74 -13.05 63.05
N ASN A 395 -2.66 -12.46 63.58
CA ASN A 395 -1.89 -11.42 62.89
C ASN A 395 -1.25 -11.90 61.59
N ARG A 396 -0.84 -13.17 61.51
CA ARG A 396 -0.35 -13.76 60.24
C ARG A 396 -1.44 -13.78 59.18
N TYR A 397 -2.65 -14.17 59.53
CA TYR A 397 -3.78 -14.17 58.59
C TYR A 397 -4.17 -12.75 58.13
N PHE A 398 -4.24 -11.78 59.07
CA PHE A 398 -4.47 -10.38 58.69
C PHE A 398 -3.37 -9.82 57.81
N SER A 399 -2.10 -10.15 58.08
CA SER A 399 -0.98 -9.74 57.25
C SER A 399 -1.05 -10.34 55.87
N SER A 400 -1.42 -11.62 55.74
CA SER A 400 -1.65 -12.29 54.44
C SER A 400 -2.80 -11.67 53.66
N SER A 401 -3.92 -11.34 54.32
CA SER A 401 -5.05 -10.63 53.72
C SER A 401 -4.66 -9.22 53.23
N LYS A 402 -3.87 -8.48 54.01
CA LYS A 402 -3.34 -7.17 53.63
C LYS A 402 -2.40 -7.23 52.43
N GLU A 403 -1.54 -8.24 52.38
CA GLU A 403 -0.65 -8.48 51.22
C GLU A 403 -1.44 -8.82 49.96
N ALA A 404 -2.45 -9.70 50.05
CA ALA A 404 -3.35 -10.00 48.97
C ALA A 404 -4.07 -8.73 48.46
N SER A 405 -4.53 -7.88 49.38
CA SER A 405 -5.15 -6.60 49.04
C SER A 405 -4.21 -5.64 48.29
N LYS A 406 -2.92 -5.60 48.66
CA LYS A 406 -1.91 -4.81 47.97
C LYS A 406 -1.65 -5.33 46.54
N LYS A 407 -1.55 -6.64 46.38
CA LYS A 407 -1.39 -7.29 45.07
C LYS A 407 -2.60 -7.07 44.17
N LEU A 408 -3.82 -7.12 44.73
CA LEU A 408 -5.06 -6.83 44.01
C LEU A 408 -5.06 -5.42 43.39
N LYS A 409 -4.66 -4.39 44.14
CA LYS A 409 -4.60 -3.01 43.62
C LYS A 409 -3.69 -2.91 42.40
N GLY A 410 -2.51 -3.51 42.44
CA GLY A 410 -1.59 -3.52 41.30
C GLY A 410 -2.14 -4.31 40.11
N LEU A 411 -2.85 -5.41 40.38
CA LEU A 411 -3.43 -6.24 39.31
C LEU A 411 -4.62 -5.56 38.63
N VAL A 412 -5.45 -4.81 39.36
CA VAL A 412 -6.54 -4.01 38.79
C VAL A 412 -6.00 -2.98 37.80
N SER A 413 -4.97 -2.22 38.17
CA SER A 413 -4.33 -1.26 37.24
C SER A 413 -3.74 -1.95 36.02
N ALA A 414 -3.15 -3.14 36.15
CA ALA A 414 -2.62 -3.89 35.03
C ALA A 414 -3.72 -4.42 34.09
N ILE A 415 -4.88 -4.79 34.63
CA ILE A 415 -6.06 -5.19 33.86
C ILE A 415 -6.59 -3.99 33.04
N GLU A 416 -6.78 -2.83 33.69
CA GLU A 416 -7.24 -1.61 33.03
C GLU A 416 -6.31 -1.20 31.88
N GLU A 417 -5.00 -1.29 32.08
CA GLU A 417 -4.01 -0.99 31.05
C GLU A 417 -4.08 -1.99 29.88
N THR A 418 -4.27 -3.28 30.17
CA THR A 418 -4.41 -4.32 29.14
C THR A 418 -5.71 -4.14 28.36
N GLU A 419 -6.83 -3.85 29.02
CA GLU A 419 -8.12 -3.59 28.39
C GLU A 419 -8.06 -2.36 27.48
N LYS A 420 -7.40 -1.29 27.94
CA LYS A 420 -7.19 -0.09 27.13
C LYS A 420 -6.36 -0.37 25.87
N LYS A 421 -5.26 -1.13 26.00
CA LYS A 421 -4.46 -1.53 24.83
C LYS A 421 -5.27 -2.34 23.82
N ILE A 422 -6.08 -3.28 24.27
CA ILE A 422 -6.96 -4.08 23.41
C ILE A 422 -7.97 -3.15 22.71
N GLN A 423 -8.55 -2.20 23.43
CA GLN A 423 -9.51 -1.26 22.86
C GLN A 423 -8.86 -0.37 21.80
N ASP A 424 -7.69 0.20 22.08
CA ASP A 424 -6.93 1.04 21.15
C ASP A 424 -6.56 0.28 19.87
N LEU A 425 -6.16 -1.00 19.99
CA LEU A 425 -5.87 -1.88 18.85
C LEU A 425 -7.14 -2.22 18.05
N LYS A 426 -8.25 -2.52 18.70
CA LYS A 426 -9.53 -2.78 18.03
C LYS A 426 -10.05 -1.55 17.30
N GLU A 427 -9.94 -0.37 17.87
CA GLU A 427 -10.27 0.89 17.18
C GLU A 427 -9.31 1.17 16.03
N GLY A 428 -8.03 0.87 16.19
CA GLY A 428 -7.05 0.90 15.10
C GLY A 428 -7.44 -0.02 13.95
N LEU A 429 -7.86 -1.24 14.25
CA LEU A 429 -8.33 -2.25 13.27
C LEU A 429 -9.60 -1.81 12.53
N LEU A 430 -10.53 -1.15 13.20
CA LEU A 430 -11.73 -0.57 12.59
C LEU A 430 -11.38 0.62 11.67
N ARG A 431 -10.32 1.38 12.00
CA ARG A 431 -9.79 2.47 11.17
C ARG A 431 -8.93 1.99 10.00
N VAL A 432 -8.35 0.80 10.07
CA VAL A 432 -7.74 0.07 8.94
C VAL A 432 -8.86 -0.54 8.08
N SER A 433 -9.77 0.32 7.61
CA SER A 433 -10.57 0.02 6.42
C SER A 433 -9.60 -0.36 5.29
N GLN A 434 -10.02 -1.27 4.40
CA GLN A 434 -9.23 -1.77 3.27
C GLN A 434 -8.38 -0.64 2.67
N PRO A 435 -7.08 -0.84 2.40
CA PRO A 435 -6.28 0.18 1.76
C PRO A 435 -6.96 0.56 0.45
N VAL A 436 -7.54 1.74 0.43
CA VAL A 436 -8.19 2.26 -0.76
C VAL A 436 -7.07 2.58 -1.74
N VAL A 437 -6.89 1.74 -2.75
CA VAL A 437 -6.00 2.06 -3.86
C VAL A 437 -6.71 3.11 -4.69
N LEU A 438 -6.21 4.33 -4.62
CA LEU A 438 -6.84 5.47 -5.28
C LEU A 438 -6.40 5.57 -6.73
N LYS A 439 -7.35 5.72 -7.62
CA LYS A 439 -7.09 6.02 -9.03
C LYS A 439 -6.81 7.52 -9.18
N SER A 440 -5.73 7.91 -9.86
CA SER A 440 -5.56 9.28 -10.32
C SER A 440 -6.51 9.58 -11.48
N MET A 441 -7.10 10.77 -11.51
CA MET A 441 -7.82 11.24 -12.70
C MET A 441 -6.88 11.27 -13.91
N LYS A 442 -7.43 11.06 -15.11
CA LYS A 442 -6.69 11.20 -16.37
C LYS A 442 -6.07 12.60 -16.40
N LYS A 443 -4.76 12.63 -16.65
CA LYS A 443 -4.03 13.91 -16.69
C LYS A 443 -4.29 14.62 -18.00
N GLU A 444 -4.61 15.90 -17.88
CA GLU A 444 -4.66 16.80 -19.00
C GLU A 444 -3.24 17.27 -19.41
N TRP A 445 -3.07 17.72 -20.65
CA TRP A 445 -1.77 18.09 -21.19
C TRP A 445 -1.05 19.18 -20.36
N TYR A 446 -1.80 20.08 -19.71
CA TYR A 446 -1.27 21.18 -18.91
C TYR A 446 -0.83 20.73 -17.51
N GLU A 447 -1.25 19.58 -16.99
CA GLU A 447 -0.93 19.13 -15.62
C GLU A 447 0.55 18.77 -15.40
N ARG A 448 1.33 18.68 -16.46
CA ARG A 448 2.80 18.60 -16.36
C ARG A 448 3.44 19.89 -15.84
N PHE A 449 2.76 21.02 -16.02
CA PHE A 449 3.10 22.33 -15.47
C PHE A 449 2.45 22.54 -14.10
N ARG A 450 2.68 23.70 -13.47
CA ARG A 450 1.78 24.22 -12.44
C ARG A 450 0.54 24.74 -13.13
N TRP A 451 -0.63 24.53 -12.56
CA TRP A 451 -1.85 24.94 -13.21
C TRP A 451 -2.96 25.29 -12.22
N THR A 452 -3.84 26.15 -12.64
CA THR A 452 -5.10 26.48 -11.96
C THR A 452 -6.09 27.03 -12.99
N PHE A 453 -7.31 27.23 -12.57
CA PHE A 453 -8.26 28.03 -13.32
C PHE A 453 -8.55 29.33 -12.58
N SER A 454 -8.78 30.42 -13.33
CA SER A 454 -9.26 31.67 -12.75
C SER A 454 -10.70 31.55 -12.26
N SER A 455 -11.14 32.54 -11.49
CA SER A 455 -12.55 32.67 -11.08
C SER A 455 -13.53 32.71 -12.26
N GLN A 456 -13.06 33.12 -13.43
CA GLN A 456 -13.83 33.21 -14.69
C GLN A 456 -13.57 32.04 -15.66
N GLY A 457 -12.86 30.98 -15.20
CA GLY A 457 -12.67 29.73 -15.96
C GLY A 457 -11.52 29.75 -16.98
N PHE A 458 -10.66 30.76 -17.01
CA PHE A 458 -9.46 30.76 -17.84
C PHE A 458 -8.38 29.86 -17.27
N LEU A 459 -7.73 29.07 -18.12
CA LEU A 459 -6.61 28.22 -17.73
C LEU A 459 -5.36 29.07 -17.50
N ILE A 460 -4.80 28.99 -16.30
CA ILE A 460 -3.53 29.60 -15.88
C ILE A 460 -2.50 28.50 -15.72
N ILE A 461 -1.37 28.57 -16.44
CA ILE A 461 -0.30 27.57 -16.41
C ILE A 461 1.05 28.22 -16.13
N GLY A 462 1.85 27.57 -15.26
CA GLY A 462 3.16 28.07 -14.84
C GLY A 462 4.27 27.02 -14.94
N GLY A 463 5.46 27.42 -15.34
CA GLY A 463 6.61 26.52 -15.42
C GLY A 463 7.14 26.16 -14.03
N LYS A 464 7.56 24.92 -13.82
CA LYS A 464 8.17 24.42 -12.58
C LYS A 464 9.66 24.75 -12.47
N ASP A 465 10.31 24.92 -13.61
CA ASP A 465 11.75 25.21 -13.75
C ASP A 465 12.05 25.98 -15.05
N ALA A 466 13.31 26.37 -15.23
CA ALA A 466 13.77 27.14 -16.40
C ALA A 466 13.48 26.42 -17.74
N THR A 467 13.56 25.10 -17.79
CA THR A 467 13.27 24.32 -19.00
C THR A 467 11.79 24.37 -19.33
N GLN A 468 10.94 24.20 -18.32
CA GLN A 468 9.49 24.29 -18.49
C GLN A 468 9.03 25.71 -18.84
N ASN A 469 9.66 26.75 -18.25
CA ASN A 469 9.42 28.14 -18.64
C ASN A 469 9.66 28.35 -20.16
N GLU A 470 10.77 27.81 -20.69
CA GLU A 470 11.04 27.90 -22.14
C GLU A 470 10.02 27.12 -23.00
N VAL A 471 9.69 25.90 -22.58
CA VAL A 471 8.68 25.09 -23.29
C VAL A 471 7.32 25.79 -23.28
N LEU A 472 6.95 26.39 -22.17
CA LEU A 472 5.69 27.07 -21.98
C LEU A 472 5.55 28.25 -22.96
N VAL A 473 6.55 29.14 -22.98
CA VAL A 473 6.54 30.32 -23.87
C VAL A 473 6.68 29.91 -25.33
N LYS A 474 7.60 29.01 -25.69
CA LYS A 474 7.86 28.65 -27.09
C LYS A 474 6.80 27.79 -27.75
N LYS A 475 6.12 26.92 -26.96
CA LYS A 475 5.22 25.91 -27.55
C LYS A 475 3.76 26.10 -27.18
N HIS A 476 3.46 26.85 -26.12
CA HIS A 476 2.10 26.94 -25.58
C HIS A 476 1.57 28.37 -25.44
N MET A 477 2.41 29.40 -25.60
CA MET A 477 1.96 30.78 -25.60
C MET A 477 1.49 31.20 -27.01
N GLU A 478 0.28 31.71 -27.12
CA GLU A 478 -0.36 32.20 -28.32
C GLU A 478 -0.47 33.73 -28.31
N PRO A 479 -0.68 34.39 -29.44
CA PRO A 479 -0.60 35.85 -29.55
C PRO A 479 -1.48 36.65 -28.58
N ASN A 480 -2.68 36.14 -28.25
CA ASN A 480 -3.64 36.84 -27.37
C ASN A 480 -3.51 36.41 -25.88
N ASP A 481 -2.57 35.52 -25.58
CA ASP A 481 -2.34 35.09 -24.19
C ASP A 481 -1.71 36.21 -23.35
N ILE A 482 -1.90 36.13 -22.06
CA ILE A 482 -1.29 37.02 -21.07
C ILE A 482 -0.10 36.30 -20.41
N PHE A 483 1.03 36.98 -20.37
CA PHE A 483 2.22 36.57 -19.63
C PHE A 483 2.24 37.27 -18.27
N ALA A 484 2.41 36.52 -17.20
CA ALA A 484 2.56 37.06 -15.86
C ALA A 484 3.83 36.53 -15.17
N HIS A 485 4.44 37.37 -14.35
CA HIS A 485 5.65 37.03 -13.61
C HIS A 485 5.74 37.82 -12.29
N SER A 486 6.42 37.26 -11.30
CA SER A 486 6.79 37.97 -10.08
C SER A 486 7.89 39.02 -10.37
N ASP A 487 7.86 40.17 -9.73
CA ASP A 487 8.93 41.16 -9.86
C ASP A 487 10.24 40.67 -9.21
N ILE A 488 10.17 39.61 -8.41
CA ILE A 488 11.34 38.94 -7.81
C ILE A 488 11.95 37.96 -8.83
N PRO A 489 13.28 38.11 -9.16
CA PRO A 489 13.93 37.23 -10.14
C PRO A 489 13.89 35.74 -9.77
N GLY A 490 13.71 34.88 -10.76
CA GLY A 490 13.76 33.41 -10.60
C GLY A 490 12.41 32.79 -10.18
N GLY A 491 11.30 33.47 -10.42
CA GLY A 491 9.94 32.95 -10.30
C GLY A 491 9.50 32.10 -11.48
N SER A 492 8.32 31.50 -11.37
CA SER A 492 7.65 30.83 -12.48
C SER A 492 7.20 31.84 -13.53
N VAL A 493 7.44 31.55 -14.81
CA VAL A 493 6.69 32.17 -15.91
C VAL A 493 5.28 31.60 -15.88
N VAL A 494 4.30 32.47 -15.91
CA VAL A 494 2.88 32.09 -15.92
C VAL A 494 2.22 32.61 -17.18
N ILE A 495 1.35 31.81 -17.80
CA ILE A 495 0.58 32.16 -19.00
C ILE A 495 -0.91 31.92 -18.73
N VAL A 496 -1.74 32.87 -19.11
CA VAL A 496 -3.19 32.72 -19.19
C VAL A 496 -3.57 32.37 -20.60
N LYS A 497 -4.25 31.25 -20.81
CA LYS A 497 -4.76 30.84 -22.13
C LYS A 497 -6.04 31.59 -22.45
N SER A 498 -5.95 32.53 -23.38
CA SER A 498 -7.06 33.38 -23.80
C SER A 498 -8.12 32.64 -24.61
N ARG A 499 -7.71 31.60 -25.36
CA ARG A 499 -8.57 30.86 -26.33
C ARG A 499 -9.27 31.78 -27.33
N GLY A 500 -8.68 32.95 -27.62
CA GLY A 500 -9.24 33.95 -28.55
C GLY A 500 -10.22 34.95 -27.89
N GLU A 501 -10.45 34.84 -26.59
CA GLU A 501 -11.29 35.75 -25.79
C GLU A 501 -10.42 36.83 -25.13
N GLU A 502 -11.02 37.98 -24.82
CA GLU A 502 -10.33 38.99 -24.01
C GLU A 502 -10.20 38.54 -22.56
N VAL A 503 -8.97 38.50 -22.05
CA VAL A 503 -8.70 38.10 -20.66
C VAL A 503 -9.11 39.25 -19.72
N PRO A 504 -10.04 39.01 -18.75
CA PRO A 504 -10.47 40.04 -17.80
C PRO A 504 -9.35 40.45 -16.83
N ASN A 505 -9.44 41.65 -16.27
CA ASN A 505 -8.41 42.16 -15.34
C ASN A 505 -8.27 41.32 -14.08
N GLU A 506 -9.38 40.80 -13.51
CA GLU A 506 -9.37 39.91 -12.36
C GLU A 506 -8.57 38.63 -12.66
N THR A 507 -8.76 38.03 -13.85
CA THR A 507 -7.95 36.86 -14.29
C THR A 507 -6.47 37.20 -14.43
N LYS A 508 -6.11 38.40 -14.91
CA LYS A 508 -4.71 38.86 -15.00
C LYS A 508 -4.08 39.01 -13.62
N GLU A 509 -4.84 39.57 -12.66
CA GLU A 509 -4.40 39.69 -11.25
C GLU A 509 -4.25 38.31 -10.59
N GLU A 510 -5.17 37.39 -10.79
CA GLU A 510 -5.06 36.00 -10.32
C GLU A 510 -3.83 35.29 -10.91
N ALA A 511 -3.49 35.52 -12.18
CA ALA A 511 -2.29 34.97 -12.79
C ALA A 511 -1.01 35.56 -12.19
N VAL A 512 -1.00 36.86 -11.88
CA VAL A 512 0.12 37.51 -11.15
C VAL A 512 0.24 36.91 -9.74
N ALA A 513 -0.87 36.73 -9.03
CA ALA A 513 -0.89 36.10 -7.70
C ALA A 513 -0.30 34.68 -7.76
N PHE A 514 -0.69 33.91 -8.77
CA PHE A 514 -0.14 32.56 -8.99
C PHE A 514 1.38 32.60 -9.26
N ALA A 515 1.87 33.55 -10.05
CA ALA A 515 3.31 33.73 -10.31
C ALA A 515 4.10 34.13 -9.05
N VAL A 516 3.53 35.04 -8.24
CA VAL A 516 4.15 35.51 -6.99
C VAL A 516 4.24 34.38 -5.96
N VAL A 517 3.21 33.58 -5.80
CA VAL A 517 3.21 32.41 -4.90
C VAL A 517 4.31 31.39 -5.24
N TYR A 518 4.53 31.12 -6.52
CA TYR A 518 5.57 30.20 -6.98
C TYR A 518 6.91 30.90 -7.29
N SER A 519 7.21 31.99 -6.57
CA SER A 519 8.48 32.70 -6.62
C SER A 519 9.35 32.48 -5.37
N ARG A 520 10.51 33.12 -5.35
CA ARG A 520 11.39 33.11 -4.16
C ARG A 520 10.78 33.85 -2.96
N ALA A 521 9.75 34.68 -3.17
CA ALA A 521 9.03 35.38 -2.09
C ALA A 521 8.46 34.39 -1.07
N TRP A 522 7.87 33.28 -1.52
CA TRP A 522 7.34 32.24 -0.64
C TRP A 522 8.41 31.62 0.25
N ARG A 523 9.57 31.27 -0.33
CA ARG A 523 10.70 30.70 0.42
C ARG A 523 11.30 31.72 1.41
N ALA A 524 11.24 33.00 1.08
CA ALA A 524 11.70 34.07 1.96
C ALA A 524 10.72 34.39 3.10
N GLY A 525 9.56 33.74 3.14
CA GLY A 525 8.56 33.96 4.20
C GLY A 525 7.85 35.31 4.11
N LEU A 526 7.80 35.96 2.92
CA LEU A 526 7.17 37.26 2.77
C LEU A 526 5.64 37.12 2.86
N GLY A 527 4.97 38.12 3.42
CA GLY A 527 3.51 38.16 3.48
C GLY A 527 2.87 38.59 2.15
N ALA A 528 3.57 39.43 1.38
CA ALA A 528 3.15 39.92 0.08
C ALA A 528 4.36 40.24 -0.79
N ALA A 529 4.18 40.29 -2.13
CA ALA A 529 5.20 40.71 -3.07
C ALA A 529 4.55 41.29 -4.33
N ASP A 530 5.33 42.02 -5.14
CA ASP A 530 4.88 42.60 -6.37
C ASP A 530 5.05 41.65 -7.55
N GLY A 531 4.18 41.77 -8.53
CA GLY A 531 4.30 41.11 -9.81
C GLY A 531 3.74 41.95 -10.93
N TYR A 532 3.80 41.46 -12.14
CA TYR A 532 3.31 42.17 -13.32
C TYR A 532 2.77 41.19 -14.37
N TRP A 533 1.96 41.72 -15.23
CA TRP A 533 1.53 41.03 -16.44
C TRP A 533 1.80 41.88 -17.68
N VAL A 534 1.99 41.20 -18.81
CA VAL A 534 2.17 41.80 -20.14
C VAL A 534 1.47 40.95 -21.19
N ARG A 535 1.27 41.50 -22.40
CA ARG A 535 0.74 40.76 -23.51
C ARG A 535 1.81 39.84 -24.13
N ALA A 536 1.42 38.75 -24.74
CA ALA A 536 2.34 37.77 -25.34
C ALA A 536 3.31 38.42 -26.35
N GLU A 537 2.86 39.42 -27.14
CA GLU A 537 3.68 40.16 -28.11
C GLU A 537 4.84 40.94 -27.51
N GLN A 538 4.77 41.28 -26.24
CA GLN A 538 5.83 41.99 -25.51
C GLN A 538 6.96 41.05 -25.05
N VAL A 539 6.81 39.72 -25.17
CA VAL A 539 7.72 38.71 -24.65
C VAL A 539 8.57 38.10 -25.74
N THR A 540 9.88 38.16 -25.62
CA THR A 540 10.79 37.55 -26.59
C THR A 540 11.95 36.84 -25.92
N LYS A 541 12.52 35.86 -26.65
CA LYS A 541 13.77 35.18 -26.27
C LYS A 541 15.01 35.82 -26.90
N THR A 542 14.82 36.78 -27.81
CA THR A 542 15.92 37.45 -28.50
C THR A 542 16.42 38.64 -27.67
N PRO A 543 17.64 38.59 -27.13
CA PRO A 543 18.22 39.73 -26.41
C PRO A 543 18.65 40.82 -27.37
N PRO A 544 18.80 42.06 -26.89
CA PRO A 544 19.51 43.12 -27.64
C PRO A 544 20.92 42.68 -28.03
N SER A 545 21.46 43.31 -29.09
CA SER A 545 22.82 43.01 -29.55
C SER A 545 23.86 43.20 -28.40
N GLY A 546 24.63 42.15 -28.10
CA GLY A 546 25.63 42.13 -27.03
C GLY A 546 25.16 41.65 -25.66
N GLU A 547 23.89 41.33 -25.48
CA GLU A 547 23.37 40.76 -24.20
C GLU A 547 23.15 39.25 -24.29
N TYR A 548 23.32 38.56 -23.14
CA TYR A 548 23.06 37.13 -23.02
C TYR A 548 21.85 36.87 -22.12
N LEU A 549 20.90 36.09 -22.62
CA LEU A 549 19.77 35.61 -21.85
C LEU A 549 19.99 34.18 -21.37
N GLY A 550 20.03 34.01 -20.06
CA GLY A 550 20.08 32.68 -19.45
C GLY A 550 18.89 31.80 -19.80
N LYS A 551 19.02 30.48 -19.56
CA LYS A 551 17.95 29.53 -19.78
C LYS A 551 16.73 29.89 -18.92
N GLY A 552 15.53 29.93 -19.53
CA GLY A 552 14.29 30.27 -18.85
C GLY A 552 14.04 31.75 -18.60
N ALA A 553 14.96 32.65 -19.00
CA ALA A 553 14.79 34.10 -18.97
C ALA A 553 14.21 34.62 -20.31
N PHE A 554 13.46 35.70 -20.22
CA PHE A 554 12.81 36.37 -21.36
C PHE A 554 12.99 37.88 -21.28
N MET A 555 13.05 38.52 -22.44
CA MET A 555 13.01 39.99 -22.54
C MET A 555 11.54 40.43 -22.61
N ILE A 556 11.27 41.51 -21.88
CA ILE A 556 9.95 42.15 -21.88
C ILE A 556 10.12 43.55 -22.49
N TYR A 557 9.46 43.79 -23.57
CA TYR A 557 9.42 45.09 -24.24
C TYR A 557 8.15 45.86 -23.92
N GLY A 558 8.28 47.20 -23.84
CA GLY A 558 7.16 48.07 -23.54
C GLY A 558 6.84 48.16 -22.04
N GLU A 559 5.63 48.64 -21.74
CA GLU A 559 5.17 48.92 -20.39
C GLU A 559 4.71 47.64 -19.67
N ARG A 560 5.05 47.48 -18.40
CA ARG A 560 4.62 46.41 -17.52
C ARG A 560 3.43 46.88 -16.72
N ASN A 561 2.38 46.05 -16.66
CA ASN A 561 1.22 46.30 -15.83
C ASN A 561 1.47 45.69 -14.44
N TYR A 562 1.91 46.49 -13.49
CA TYR A 562 2.23 46.03 -12.15
C TYR A 562 0.98 45.81 -11.29
N VAL A 563 0.98 44.71 -10.55
CA VAL A 563 0.06 44.45 -9.44
C VAL A 563 0.89 44.45 -8.18
N ARG A 564 0.59 45.44 -7.30
CA ARG A 564 1.38 45.70 -6.11
C ARG A 564 0.81 44.99 -4.88
N ASN A 565 1.72 44.64 -3.95
CA ASN A 565 1.37 44.10 -2.64
C ASN A 565 0.45 42.86 -2.70
N VAL A 566 0.74 41.96 -3.63
CA VAL A 566 -0.03 40.71 -3.84
C VAL A 566 0.22 39.76 -2.67
N PRO A 567 -0.82 39.34 -1.93
CA PRO A 567 -0.66 38.47 -0.77
C PRO A 567 -0.18 37.07 -1.18
N LEU A 568 0.78 36.51 -0.43
CA LEU A 568 1.24 35.14 -0.64
C LEU A 568 0.27 34.18 0.03
N THR A 569 -0.76 33.85 -0.68
CA THR A 569 -1.82 32.92 -0.24
C THR A 569 -2.22 32.03 -1.38
N ILE A 570 -2.39 30.72 -1.13
CA ILE A 570 -2.90 29.77 -2.10
C ILE A 570 -3.75 28.73 -1.39
N PHE A 571 -4.70 28.16 -2.09
CA PHE A 571 -5.58 27.13 -1.56
C PHE A 571 -5.24 25.77 -2.20
N LEU A 572 -5.34 24.69 -1.42
CA LEU A 572 -5.16 23.32 -1.85
C LEU A 572 -6.40 22.52 -1.48
N GLY A 573 -6.94 21.80 -2.46
CA GLY A 573 -8.11 20.95 -2.28
C GLY A 573 -7.96 19.60 -2.96
N VAL A 574 -8.88 18.70 -2.65
CA VAL A 574 -8.97 17.37 -3.25
C VAL A 574 -10.25 17.29 -4.07
N GLN A 575 -10.11 17.19 -5.38
CA GLN A 575 -11.19 16.89 -6.29
C GLN A 575 -11.36 15.37 -6.40
N ILE A 576 -12.60 14.88 -6.32
CA ILE A 576 -12.94 13.46 -6.45
C ILE A 576 -14.10 13.34 -7.44
N ALA A 577 -13.92 12.50 -8.44
CA ALA A 577 -14.97 12.09 -9.38
C ALA A 577 -14.72 10.64 -9.83
N ASP A 578 -15.78 9.85 -9.95
CA ASP A 578 -15.75 8.45 -10.43
C ASP A 578 -14.71 7.56 -9.73
N GLY A 579 -14.55 7.74 -8.40
CA GLY A 579 -13.57 6.99 -7.62
C GLY A 579 -12.10 7.37 -7.86
N ALA A 580 -11.85 8.40 -8.70
CA ALA A 580 -10.52 8.94 -8.94
C ALA A 580 -10.33 10.28 -8.22
N PHE A 581 -9.08 10.61 -7.88
CA PHE A 581 -8.74 11.85 -7.21
C PHE A 581 -7.79 12.72 -8.03
N ARG A 582 -7.79 14.02 -7.73
CA ARG A 582 -6.84 15.00 -8.23
C ARG A 582 -6.57 16.03 -7.14
N ILE A 583 -5.30 16.38 -6.92
CA ILE A 583 -4.93 17.51 -6.07
C ILE A 583 -5.01 18.77 -6.94
N ILE A 584 -5.78 19.75 -6.47
CA ILE A 584 -5.92 21.04 -7.13
C ILE A 584 -5.39 22.14 -6.23
N VAL A 585 -4.76 23.13 -6.86
CA VAL A 585 -4.16 24.26 -6.16
C VAL A 585 -4.47 25.55 -6.95
N GLY A 586 -4.80 26.62 -6.25
CA GLY A 586 -5.13 27.89 -6.93
C GLY A 586 -5.76 28.93 -6.02
N GLY A 587 -6.48 29.86 -6.62
CA GLY A 587 -7.28 30.85 -5.92
C GLY A 587 -8.45 30.20 -5.16
N GLU A 588 -8.97 30.89 -4.13
CA GLU A 588 -10.04 30.35 -3.26
C GLU A 588 -11.27 29.93 -4.08
N HIS A 589 -11.71 30.79 -4.98
CA HIS A 589 -12.92 30.55 -5.79
C HIS A 589 -12.85 29.25 -6.57
N PHE A 590 -11.75 29.01 -7.28
CA PHE A 590 -11.56 27.78 -8.05
C PHE A 590 -11.52 26.54 -7.14
N VAL A 591 -10.68 26.58 -6.10
CA VAL A 591 -10.48 25.41 -5.23
C VAL A 591 -11.75 25.06 -4.43
N ARG A 592 -12.46 26.08 -3.94
CA ARG A 592 -13.74 25.90 -3.22
C ARG A 592 -14.82 25.27 -4.10
N ASN A 593 -14.91 25.67 -5.36
CA ASN A 593 -15.93 25.14 -6.27
C ASN A 593 -15.59 23.75 -6.80
N ALA A 594 -14.31 23.44 -6.95
CA ALA A 594 -13.83 22.17 -7.53
C ALA A 594 -13.53 21.08 -6.48
N SER A 595 -13.56 21.38 -5.18
CA SER A 595 -13.27 20.43 -4.10
C SER A 595 -14.28 20.47 -2.98
N LYS A 596 -14.51 19.33 -2.32
CA LYS A 596 -15.36 19.23 -1.13
C LYS A 596 -14.62 19.56 0.17
N SER A 597 -13.29 19.51 0.14
CA SER A 597 -12.43 19.80 1.29
C SER A 597 -11.17 20.50 0.81
N TYR A 598 -10.82 21.62 1.42
CA TYR A 598 -9.66 22.41 1.06
C TYR A 598 -9.04 23.11 2.27
N VAL A 599 -7.78 23.50 2.14
CA VAL A 599 -7.01 24.26 3.13
C VAL A 599 -6.37 25.48 2.48
N ARG A 600 -6.25 26.55 3.26
CA ARG A 600 -5.46 27.73 2.90
C ARG A 600 -4.01 27.52 3.30
N LEU A 601 -3.08 27.92 2.44
CA LEU A 601 -1.65 27.87 2.68
C LEU A 601 -1.08 29.30 2.62
N VAL A 602 -0.20 29.60 3.55
CA VAL A 602 0.63 30.82 3.58
C VAL A 602 2.10 30.41 3.84
N PRO A 603 3.10 31.27 3.57
CA PRO A 603 4.47 31.00 3.95
C PRO A 603 4.60 30.67 5.44
N GLY A 604 5.45 29.71 5.80
CA GLY A 604 5.63 29.26 7.20
C GLY A 604 6.73 28.21 7.33
N ASP A 605 6.85 27.59 8.50
CA ASP A 605 8.01 26.78 8.86
C ASP A 605 7.84 25.28 8.58
N LEU A 606 6.59 24.80 8.37
CA LEU A 606 6.37 23.39 8.11
C LEU A 606 6.77 23.00 6.68
N SER A 607 7.47 21.90 6.52
CA SER A 607 7.92 21.38 5.22
C SER A 607 7.87 19.84 5.17
N GLY A 608 7.99 19.26 3.98
CA GLY A 608 8.04 17.80 3.79
C GLY A 608 6.86 17.06 4.38
N SER A 609 7.11 15.88 4.96
CA SER A 609 6.06 15.02 5.54
C SER A 609 5.29 15.67 6.69
N ALA A 610 5.92 16.54 7.48
CA ALA A 610 5.24 17.24 8.57
C ALA A 610 4.13 18.17 8.05
N LEU A 611 4.44 18.94 6.98
CA LEU A 611 3.47 19.79 6.30
C LEU A 611 2.32 18.97 5.71
N VAL A 612 2.63 17.88 5.00
CA VAL A 612 1.60 17.01 4.40
C VAL A 612 0.68 16.40 5.45
N LYS A 613 1.24 15.92 6.56
CA LYS A 613 0.43 15.38 7.67
C LYS A 613 -0.54 16.44 8.22
N ARG A 614 -0.06 17.67 8.39
CA ARG A 614 -0.90 18.78 8.87
C ARG A 614 -1.99 19.14 7.86
N ILE A 615 -1.66 19.21 6.56
CA ILE A 615 -2.64 19.43 5.49
C ILE A 615 -3.71 18.35 5.51
N LYS A 616 -3.32 17.06 5.54
CA LYS A 616 -4.27 15.95 5.59
C LYS A 616 -5.19 16.00 6.81
N GLN A 617 -4.65 16.32 8.01
CA GLN A 617 -5.45 16.48 9.21
C GLN A 617 -6.56 17.53 9.03
N LEU A 618 -6.22 18.70 8.49
CA LEU A 618 -7.19 19.79 8.26
C LEU A 618 -8.21 19.41 7.18
N LEU A 619 -7.78 18.76 6.10
CA LEU A 619 -8.70 18.27 5.06
C LEU A 619 -9.69 17.24 5.62
N VAL A 620 -9.22 16.30 6.44
CA VAL A 620 -10.05 15.28 7.09
C VAL A 620 -11.06 15.90 8.07
N GLN A 621 -10.67 16.90 8.83
CA GLN A 621 -11.59 17.61 9.76
C GLN A 621 -12.78 18.27 9.05
N ARG A 622 -12.62 18.60 7.77
CA ARG A 622 -13.63 19.28 6.92
C ARG A 622 -14.35 18.33 5.98
N ALA A 623 -14.04 17.03 6.04
CA ALA A 623 -14.55 15.99 5.15
C ALA A 623 -15.52 15.05 5.88
N ASP A 624 -16.46 14.47 5.14
CA ASP A 624 -17.27 13.35 5.64
C ASP A 624 -16.41 12.08 5.82
N SER A 625 -16.97 11.03 6.42
CA SER A 625 -16.23 9.80 6.75
C SER A 625 -15.67 9.09 5.51
N SER A 626 -16.39 9.10 4.38
CA SER A 626 -15.98 8.47 3.13
C SER A 626 -14.82 9.24 2.48
N LEU A 627 -14.94 10.56 2.41
CA LEU A 627 -13.90 11.45 1.89
C LEU A 627 -12.63 11.44 2.77
N SER A 628 -12.80 11.33 4.09
CA SER A 628 -11.68 11.23 5.04
C SER A 628 -10.80 10.02 4.80
N GLN A 629 -11.40 8.86 4.49
CA GLN A 629 -10.66 7.65 4.14
C GLN A 629 -9.85 7.84 2.85
N LEU A 630 -10.45 8.45 1.84
CA LEU A 630 -9.79 8.76 0.56
C LEU A 630 -8.62 9.73 0.76
N ILE A 631 -8.82 10.83 1.50
CA ILE A 631 -7.76 11.82 1.79
C ILE A 631 -6.56 11.17 2.50
N ASN A 632 -6.81 10.31 3.49
CA ASN A 632 -5.74 9.60 4.19
C ASN A 632 -4.94 8.67 3.27
N ALA A 633 -5.58 8.06 2.29
CA ALA A 633 -4.95 7.15 1.33
C ALA A 633 -4.14 7.88 0.23
N ILE A 634 -4.30 9.20 0.02
CA ILE A 634 -3.52 9.97 -0.96
C ILE A 634 -2.03 9.90 -0.61
N PRO A 635 -1.14 9.50 -1.54
CA PRO A 635 0.30 9.52 -1.29
C PRO A 635 0.82 10.92 -0.97
N GLU A 636 1.74 11.04 -0.02
CA GLU A 636 2.35 12.33 0.35
C GLU A 636 3.00 13.02 -0.85
N SER A 637 3.61 12.25 -1.75
CA SER A 637 4.26 12.76 -2.96
C SER A 637 3.33 13.52 -3.91
N GLU A 638 2.04 13.15 -3.98
CA GLU A 638 1.06 13.82 -4.83
C GLU A 638 0.74 15.24 -4.29
N ILE A 639 0.67 15.37 -2.97
CA ILE A 639 0.46 16.68 -2.31
C ILE A 639 1.73 17.52 -2.43
N LEU A 640 2.90 16.94 -2.11
CA LEU A 640 4.20 17.64 -2.17
C LEU A 640 4.49 18.22 -3.55
N ALA A 641 4.12 17.51 -4.62
CA ALA A 641 4.35 17.93 -6.00
C ALA A 641 3.63 19.24 -6.39
N GLN A 642 2.60 19.63 -5.63
CA GLN A 642 1.78 20.81 -5.91
C GLN A 642 2.12 22.01 -5.00
N LEU A 643 2.89 21.80 -3.94
CA LEU A 643 3.19 22.85 -2.96
C LEU A 643 4.13 23.92 -3.52
N PRO A 644 4.02 25.17 -3.05
CA PRO A 644 5.00 26.21 -3.32
C PRO A 644 6.41 25.86 -2.80
N PRO A 645 7.47 26.49 -3.34
CA PRO A 645 8.84 26.21 -2.93
C PRO A 645 9.14 26.81 -1.55
N GLY A 646 9.38 25.97 -0.55
CA GLY A 646 9.73 26.41 0.82
C GLY A 646 8.76 25.85 1.85
N GLY A 647 8.84 26.39 3.06
CA GLY A 647 7.92 26.04 4.13
C GLY A 647 6.56 26.71 3.99
N SER A 648 5.53 26.09 4.57
CA SER A 648 4.16 26.61 4.54
C SER A 648 3.46 26.40 5.89
N MET A 649 2.49 27.24 6.17
CA MET A 649 1.55 27.09 7.30
C MET A 649 0.15 26.86 6.72
N PRO A 650 -0.44 25.69 6.92
CA PRO A 650 -1.81 25.41 6.52
C PRO A 650 -2.81 25.86 7.61
N THR A 651 -3.90 26.51 7.19
CA THR A 651 -4.98 27.03 8.05
C THR A 651 -6.37 26.64 7.56
#